data_6ab4ad035e19a4c5993ebd3d226bd7f2
#
_entry.id   6ab4ad035e19a4c5993ebd3d226bd7f2
#
_cell.length_a   1.000
_cell.length_b   1.000
_cell.length_c   1.000
_cell.angle_alpha   90.00
_cell.angle_beta   90.00
_cell.angle_gamma   90.00
#
_symmetry.space_group_name_H-M   'P 1'
#
loop_
_entity.id
_entity.type
_entity.pdbx_description
1 polymer ?
#
loop_
_entity_poly.entity_id
_entity_poly.type
_entity_poly.pdbx_seq_one_letter_code
_entity_poly.pdbx_strand_id
1 'polypeptide(L)'
;MVKWVDFLKIALSAIARDVRSGQIKMLVISTSLGVAALSSVGFLSNRLEAGLERDARQMLGGDAVVTSSSATDEEIVQKAKSLGLQSSQTLSFPTMARVGDVSVSKNQSNYSAETRLVSLKAVDASYPLRGELKIIGEIKPNPNPNLNPNPNPNPNPNPNPNPNVPSSPSPSVATREVPTSGEVWVEPGLLEALGVEQGAMIRLGQAQFRVAKVLTYEPDKGVGFMSFAPRVLMNRADLESTQLVQPSSRINWRFAVAGNDLQIKEFSAWVQKSIEGTANRGVRLETLETGRPEVRQTLDRAAKFLRLVALLAVILSAVAVALAARNFSHQHVQDCAMRRVLGQSQRSITNLFIVEFILLGLFASGLGLCLGYGVHYIFVLLLSGLVDTVLPPPSYAPVVQGMGVGMCSLLAFGLPPVLQLASVPALQVIRQELGGFKRMPVLIWCLGGLGLALLMALVSQDFLLALYVVGGFTCAIGVFALFSQGAISLLRRLVVERASPVWLRIATRQIHAKSAYSVLQISALAVGLLALFLLFLLRTDLIQSWRNATPKDAPNRFVINIQSDQASDFKNALNAGGVTQFDWYPMIKGRLVAINSETVTTNRYSDERAQHLVDREFNLSYSDKAPANNTIVGGRWIEGEANALSIEEGIAKTLHLKLGDMLRFDISGIPYEAIITSVRKVDWSSMRTNFFVILPQGQMQDLPQSYIAAFKAPNVRGFDNLLVHQFPNVTEIDVGSTLNQIQVILDQVTNAVEFLFVFTLLAGLIVLVACIHSTLASRTKEYALIRAMGGSNKLLRQIQRAELWGMGALAGLLASLCASAIGWGLAEFVFEFEWMVSPYFIAFGIGFGIVIAWAAGWLSLRSVLKQSVVQTLRSH
;
A
#
# COMPACT_ATOMS: atom_id res chain seq x y z
N MET A 1 41.24 -31.03 -11.18
CA MET A 1 40.74 -29.96 -12.07
C MET A 1 40.31 -30.48 -13.46
N VAL A 2 41.04 -31.33 -14.13
CA VAL A 2 40.74 -31.82 -15.49
C VAL A 2 39.33 -32.49 -15.58
N LYS A 3 38.96 -33.33 -14.59
CA LYS A 3 37.63 -33.98 -14.56
C LYS A 3 36.43 -33.05 -14.52
N TRP A 4 36.54 -31.88 -13.90
CA TRP A 4 35.47 -30.92 -13.79
C TRP A 4 35.23 -30.14 -15.09
N VAL A 5 36.29 -29.78 -15.81
CA VAL A 5 36.18 -29.07 -17.08
C VAL A 5 35.54 -29.97 -18.15
N ASP A 6 35.84 -31.26 -18.15
CA ASP A 6 35.23 -32.19 -19.08
C ASP A 6 33.75 -32.43 -18.75
N PHE A 7 33.42 -32.47 -17.48
CA PHE A 7 32.03 -32.52 -17.03
C PHE A 7 31.21 -31.30 -17.47
N LEU A 8 31.80 -30.09 -17.36
CA LEU A 8 31.17 -28.85 -17.77
C LEU A 8 30.92 -28.81 -19.27
N LYS A 9 31.90 -29.28 -20.08
CA LYS A 9 31.76 -29.39 -21.54
C LYS A 9 30.65 -30.36 -21.96
N ILE A 10 30.53 -31.50 -21.24
CA ILE A 10 29.47 -32.47 -21.50
C ILE A 10 28.10 -31.90 -21.11
N ALA A 11 28.00 -31.19 -20.00
CA ALA A 11 26.76 -30.52 -19.59
C ALA A 11 26.33 -29.44 -20.59
N LEU A 12 27.25 -28.58 -21.03
CA LEU A 12 26.97 -27.55 -22.03
C LEU A 12 26.56 -28.15 -23.40
N SER A 13 27.19 -29.27 -23.81
CA SER A 13 26.80 -29.97 -25.04
C SER A 13 25.43 -30.64 -24.94
N ALA A 14 25.03 -31.13 -23.73
CA ALA A 14 23.72 -31.67 -23.46
C ALA A 14 22.67 -30.55 -23.53
N ILE A 15 22.91 -29.41 -22.86
CA ILE A 15 22.05 -28.23 -22.92
C ILE A 15 21.85 -27.76 -24.37
N ALA A 16 22.92 -27.64 -25.13
CA ALA A 16 22.84 -27.20 -26.53
C ALA A 16 22.00 -28.13 -27.41
N ARG A 17 22.11 -29.45 -27.19
CA ARG A 17 21.29 -30.47 -27.85
C ARG A 17 19.81 -30.32 -27.44
N ASP A 18 19.52 -30.19 -26.17
CA ASP A 18 18.17 -30.17 -25.62
C ASP A 18 17.46 -28.82 -25.91
N VAL A 19 18.23 -27.75 -26.08
CA VAL A 19 17.72 -26.48 -26.63
C VAL A 19 17.33 -26.65 -28.13
N ARG A 20 18.15 -27.32 -28.92
CA ARG A 20 17.84 -27.57 -30.37
C ARG A 20 16.65 -28.50 -30.53
N SER A 21 16.51 -29.53 -29.68
CA SER A 21 15.36 -30.44 -29.69
C SER A 21 14.09 -29.82 -29.14
N GLY A 22 14.20 -28.66 -28.47
CA GLY A 22 13.05 -27.96 -27.88
C GLY A 22 12.60 -28.47 -26.51
N GLN A 23 13.27 -29.47 -25.93
CA GLN A 23 12.85 -30.14 -24.69
C GLN A 23 13.00 -29.23 -23.46
N ILE A 24 14.02 -28.34 -23.45
CA ILE A 24 14.29 -27.38 -22.36
C ILE A 24 13.46 -26.11 -22.48
N LYS A 25 12.87 -25.81 -23.66
CA LYS A 25 12.20 -24.54 -23.92
C LYS A 25 11.15 -24.19 -22.85
N MET A 26 10.31 -25.14 -22.48
CA MET A 26 9.26 -24.92 -21.48
C MET A 26 9.82 -24.63 -20.08
N LEU A 27 10.90 -25.31 -19.70
CA LEU A 27 11.55 -25.11 -18.42
C LEU A 27 12.17 -23.71 -18.32
N VAL A 28 12.91 -23.31 -19.37
CA VAL A 28 13.52 -21.97 -19.47
C VAL A 28 12.45 -20.89 -19.48
N ILE A 29 11.41 -21.04 -20.31
CA ILE A 29 10.31 -20.06 -20.39
C ILE A 29 9.61 -19.93 -19.04
N SER A 30 9.25 -21.03 -18.37
CA SER A 30 8.54 -21.00 -17.08
C SER A 30 9.39 -20.35 -16.00
N THR A 31 10.67 -20.70 -15.91
CA THR A 31 11.59 -20.10 -14.92
C THR A 31 11.84 -18.63 -15.22
N SER A 32 12.15 -18.28 -16.48
CA SER A 32 12.41 -16.89 -16.89
C SER A 32 11.18 -16.02 -16.70
N LEU A 33 9.98 -16.49 -17.03
CA LEU A 33 8.74 -15.74 -16.86
C LEU A 33 8.41 -15.52 -15.38
N GLY A 34 8.61 -16.56 -14.55
CA GLY A 34 8.42 -16.44 -13.11
C GLY A 34 9.40 -15.46 -12.46
N VAL A 35 10.69 -15.53 -12.84
CA VAL A 35 11.68 -14.57 -12.35
C VAL A 35 11.43 -13.16 -12.91
N ALA A 36 11.00 -13.03 -14.16
CA ALA A 36 10.64 -11.73 -14.75
C ALA A 36 9.44 -11.10 -14.04
N ALA A 37 8.40 -11.87 -13.73
CA ALA A 37 7.25 -11.40 -12.97
C ALA A 37 7.66 -10.93 -11.58
N LEU A 38 8.44 -11.74 -10.84
CA LEU A 38 8.93 -11.40 -9.51
C LEU A 38 9.83 -10.17 -9.54
N SER A 39 10.81 -10.13 -10.43
CA SER A 39 11.80 -9.05 -10.46
C SER A 39 11.21 -7.73 -10.95
N SER A 40 10.28 -7.74 -11.92
CA SER A 40 9.61 -6.52 -12.36
C SER A 40 8.78 -5.88 -11.24
N VAL A 41 8.03 -6.70 -10.48
CA VAL A 41 7.30 -6.27 -9.28
C VAL A 41 8.28 -5.80 -8.21
N GLY A 42 9.36 -6.56 -7.96
CA GLY A 42 10.36 -6.23 -6.95
C GLY A 42 11.09 -4.91 -7.23
N PHE A 43 11.50 -4.64 -8.47
CA PHE A 43 12.10 -3.37 -8.86
C PHE A 43 11.16 -2.19 -8.67
N LEU A 44 9.91 -2.33 -9.08
CA LEU A 44 8.93 -1.26 -8.95
C LEU A 44 8.54 -1.02 -7.49
N SER A 45 8.29 -2.09 -6.73
CA SER A 45 8.01 -2.03 -5.29
C SER A 45 9.13 -1.32 -4.53
N ASN A 46 10.38 -1.70 -4.79
CA ASN A 46 11.54 -1.10 -4.14
C ASN A 46 11.69 0.40 -4.47
N ARG A 47 11.49 0.79 -5.73
CA ARG A 47 11.53 2.21 -6.13
C ARG A 47 10.37 3.01 -5.56
N LEU A 48 9.18 2.41 -5.52
CA LEU A 48 7.99 3.05 -4.96
C LEU A 48 8.16 3.25 -3.45
N GLU A 49 8.59 2.23 -2.72
CA GLU A 49 8.88 2.29 -1.29
C GLU A 49 9.92 3.38 -0.98
N ALA A 50 11.04 3.40 -1.70
CA ALA A 50 12.07 4.41 -1.56
C ALA A 50 11.59 5.83 -1.94
N GLY A 51 10.72 5.96 -2.95
CA GLY A 51 10.08 7.22 -3.33
C GLY A 51 9.16 7.74 -2.24
N LEU A 52 8.30 6.87 -1.71
CA LEU A 52 7.35 7.20 -0.64
C LEU A 52 8.07 7.53 0.68
N GLU A 53 9.13 6.81 1.02
CA GLU A 53 9.97 7.17 2.17
C GLU A 53 10.61 8.54 1.99
N ARG A 54 11.12 8.85 0.80
CA ARG A 54 11.68 10.17 0.49
C ARG A 54 10.63 11.26 0.66
N ASP A 55 9.43 11.06 0.12
CA ASP A 55 8.35 12.04 0.20
C ASP A 55 7.86 12.21 1.65
N ALA A 56 7.82 11.14 2.43
CA ALA A 56 7.52 11.21 3.85
C ALA A 56 8.60 11.94 4.67
N ARG A 57 9.90 11.77 4.35
CA ARG A 57 11.01 12.56 4.92
C ARG A 57 10.91 14.04 4.55
N GLN A 58 10.44 14.37 3.35
CA GLN A 58 10.15 15.75 2.96
C GLN A 58 9.04 16.37 3.83
N MET A 59 7.98 15.59 4.11
CA MET A 59 6.88 16.04 4.98
C MET A 59 7.31 16.25 6.44
N LEU A 60 8.41 15.64 6.86
CA LEU A 60 9.01 15.86 8.17
C LEU A 60 9.93 17.09 8.17
N GLY A 61 10.42 17.52 7.00
CA GLY A 61 11.40 18.59 6.82
C GLY A 61 12.84 18.19 7.13
N GLY A 62 13.09 16.91 7.41
CA GLY A 62 14.38 16.33 7.72
C GLY A 62 14.30 14.81 7.82
N ASP A 63 15.40 14.14 8.10
CA ASP A 63 15.43 12.69 8.33
C ASP A 63 15.08 12.35 9.80
N ALA A 64 15.36 13.25 10.73
CA ALA A 64 14.87 13.26 12.11
C ALA A 64 14.72 14.72 12.60
N VAL A 65 13.74 14.95 13.47
CA VAL A 65 13.44 16.29 13.99
C VAL A 65 13.27 16.22 15.51
N VAL A 66 13.99 17.04 16.22
CA VAL A 66 13.80 17.25 17.66
C VAL A 66 12.89 18.46 17.85
N THR A 67 11.74 18.25 18.49
CA THR A 67 10.77 19.31 18.80
C THR A 67 10.79 19.62 20.28
N SER A 68 10.73 20.90 20.65
CA SER A 68 10.75 21.34 22.03
C SER A 68 9.94 22.63 22.22
N SER A 69 9.45 22.86 23.44
CA SER A 69 8.85 24.12 23.85
C SER A 69 9.90 25.20 24.25
N SER A 70 11.14 24.82 24.38
CA SER A 70 12.30 25.71 24.67
C SER A 70 13.34 25.60 23.55
N ALA A 71 14.33 26.50 23.55
CA ALA A 71 15.45 26.41 22.61
C ALA A 71 16.13 25.04 22.70
N THR A 72 16.53 24.50 21.55
CA THR A 72 17.19 23.20 21.46
C THR A 72 18.47 23.18 22.28
N ASP A 73 18.65 22.16 23.08
CA ASP A 73 19.83 21.97 23.92
C ASP A 73 21.12 21.94 23.09
N GLU A 74 22.14 22.66 23.55
CA GLU A 74 23.43 22.76 22.87
C GLU A 74 24.11 21.39 22.71
N GLU A 75 23.88 20.45 23.63
CA GLU A 75 24.42 19.09 23.53
C GLU A 75 23.87 18.35 22.32
N ILE A 76 22.58 18.54 22.00
CA ILE A 76 21.94 17.95 20.82
C ILE A 76 22.53 18.53 19.55
N VAL A 77 22.77 19.83 19.52
CA VAL A 77 23.35 20.52 18.37
C VAL A 77 24.81 20.06 18.15
N GLN A 78 25.60 19.94 19.23
CA GLN A 78 26.98 19.48 19.15
C GLN A 78 27.06 18.00 18.70
N LYS A 79 26.16 17.14 19.21
CA LYS A 79 26.12 15.74 18.78
C LYS A 79 25.80 15.64 17.28
N ALA A 80 24.85 16.41 16.76
CA ALA A 80 24.55 16.45 15.33
C ALA A 80 25.77 16.87 14.49
N LYS A 81 26.48 17.92 14.92
CA LYS A 81 27.73 18.40 14.30
C LYS A 81 28.84 17.35 14.34
N SER A 82 29.02 16.67 15.48
CA SER A 82 30.05 15.62 15.63
C SER A 82 29.84 14.42 14.72
N LEU A 83 28.58 14.13 14.38
CA LEU A 83 28.21 13.10 13.43
C LEU A 83 28.24 13.58 11.97
N GLY A 84 28.58 14.87 11.71
CA GLY A 84 28.61 15.44 10.36
C GLY A 84 27.23 15.58 9.71
N LEU A 85 26.15 15.67 10.50
CA LEU A 85 24.79 15.87 10.02
C LEU A 85 24.57 17.32 9.58
N GLN A 86 23.83 17.52 8.50
CA GLN A 86 23.27 18.82 8.16
C GLN A 86 22.15 19.13 9.15
N SER A 87 22.06 20.38 9.58
CA SER A 87 21.03 20.78 10.54
C SER A 87 20.38 22.10 10.17
N SER A 88 19.11 22.26 10.55
CA SER A 88 18.33 23.49 10.42
C SER A 88 17.51 23.70 11.68
N GLN A 89 17.49 24.93 12.18
CA GLN A 89 16.66 25.32 13.32
C GLN A 89 15.53 26.22 12.85
N THR A 90 14.32 25.81 13.15
CA THR A 90 13.13 26.62 12.90
C THR A 90 12.33 26.78 14.17
N LEU A 91 11.55 27.85 14.23
CA LEU A 91 10.64 28.09 15.35
C LEU A 91 9.33 28.62 14.80
N SER A 92 8.22 28.18 15.40
CA SER A 92 6.89 28.56 14.96
C SER A 92 5.98 28.87 16.15
N PHE A 93 5.15 29.90 16.00
CA PHE A 93 4.18 30.33 17.00
C PHE A 93 3.08 31.17 16.35
N PRO A 94 1.88 31.28 16.99
CA PRO A 94 0.83 32.16 16.52
C PRO A 94 1.14 33.60 16.89
N THR A 95 0.83 34.52 15.97
CA THR A 95 0.90 35.95 16.21
C THR A 95 -0.15 36.71 15.39
N MET A 96 -0.28 38.00 15.62
CA MET A 96 -1.19 38.82 14.82
C MET A 96 -0.40 39.59 13.76
N ALA A 97 -0.85 39.48 12.50
CA ALA A 97 -0.38 40.28 11.39
C ALA A 97 -1.35 41.42 11.14
N ARG A 98 -0.84 42.60 10.87
CA ARG A 98 -1.64 43.78 10.47
C ARG A 98 -1.02 44.50 9.29
N VAL A 99 -1.81 45.23 8.55
CA VAL A 99 -1.33 46.09 7.47
C VAL A 99 -0.44 47.16 8.03
N GLY A 100 0.77 47.35 7.44
CA GLY A 100 1.70 48.45 7.84
C GLY A 100 1.08 49.83 7.58
N ASP A 101 1.56 50.88 8.31
CA ASP A 101 1.06 52.22 8.18
C ASP A 101 1.18 52.69 6.72
N VAL A 102 0.08 52.61 5.95
CA VAL A 102 -0.09 53.43 4.77
C VAL A 102 -0.28 54.80 5.28
N SER A 103 0.54 55.79 4.82
CA SER A 103 0.38 57.20 5.13
C SER A 103 -1.06 57.59 4.85
N VAL A 104 -1.88 57.67 5.89
CA VAL A 104 -3.32 57.97 5.78
C VAL A 104 -3.46 59.36 5.27
N SER A 105 -3.85 59.50 4.02
CA SER A 105 -4.48 60.73 3.52
C SER A 105 -5.71 60.99 4.38
N LYS A 106 -5.77 62.14 5.01
CA LYS A 106 -6.70 62.58 6.07
C LYS A 106 -8.20 62.54 5.77
N ASN A 107 -8.68 61.81 4.78
CA ASN A 107 -10.07 61.87 4.32
C ASN A 107 -10.88 60.56 4.24
N GLN A 108 -10.46 59.51 4.93
CA GLN A 108 -11.30 58.31 5.08
C GLN A 108 -11.24 57.76 6.52
N SER A 109 -12.11 58.33 7.37
CA SER A 109 -12.45 57.85 8.70
C SER A 109 -13.35 56.62 8.58
N ASN A 110 -12.82 55.43 8.48
CA ASN A 110 -13.47 54.12 8.87
C ASN A 110 -12.71 52.87 8.41
N TYR A 111 -11.38 52.83 8.37
CA TYR A 111 -10.67 51.58 8.25
C TYR A 111 -10.01 51.26 9.60
N SER A 112 -10.65 50.42 10.42
CA SER A 112 -9.99 49.71 11.47
C SER A 112 -8.90 48.83 10.81
N ALA A 113 -7.65 49.03 11.18
CA ALA A 113 -6.52 48.25 10.66
C ALA A 113 -6.81 46.75 10.82
N GLU A 114 -7.09 46.08 9.70
CA GLU A 114 -7.41 44.66 9.71
C GLU A 114 -6.24 43.89 10.30
N THR A 115 -6.52 43.15 11.38
CA THR A 115 -5.55 42.27 12.04
C THR A 115 -5.98 40.82 11.86
N ARG A 116 -5.03 39.93 11.54
CA ARG A 116 -5.31 38.51 11.35
C ARG A 116 -4.34 37.66 12.14
N LEU A 117 -4.88 36.59 12.72
CA LEU A 117 -4.07 35.55 13.34
C LEU A 117 -3.32 34.80 12.24
N VAL A 118 -1.99 34.69 12.43
CA VAL A 118 -1.09 33.99 11.52
C VAL A 118 -0.20 33.02 12.28
N SER A 119 0.23 31.96 11.60
CA SER A 119 1.26 31.07 12.06
C SER A 119 2.62 31.55 11.54
N LEU A 120 3.35 32.27 12.39
CA LEU A 120 4.68 32.74 12.05
C LEU A 120 5.67 31.59 12.15
N LYS A 121 6.52 31.44 11.12
CA LYS A 121 7.64 30.51 11.12
C LYS A 121 8.92 31.25 10.74
N ALA A 122 9.86 31.29 11.66
CA ALA A 122 11.19 31.83 11.43
C ALA A 122 12.15 30.69 11.07
N VAL A 123 12.87 30.83 9.95
CA VAL A 123 13.74 29.81 9.37
C VAL A 123 15.15 30.30 9.18
N ASP A 124 16.11 29.39 9.26
CA ASP A 124 17.51 29.68 8.92
C ASP A 124 17.78 29.45 7.43
N ALA A 125 18.98 29.78 6.97
CA ALA A 125 19.38 29.67 5.56
C ALA A 125 19.45 28.21 5.05
N SER A 126 19.49 27.23 5.96
CA SER A 126 19.60 25.81 5.63
C SER A 126 18.23 25.17 5.37
N TYR A 127 17.16 25.88 5.68
CA TYR A 127 15.77 25.38 5.53
C TYR A 127 15.31 25.44 4.06
N PRO A 128 14.56 24.44 3.59
CA PRO A 128 14.28 23.12 4.18
C PRO A 128 15.40 22.12 3.88
N LEU A 129 15.74 21.23 4.84
CA LEU A 129 16.76 20.20 4.62
C LEU A 129 16.30 19.11 3.67
N ARG A 130 15.01 18.86 3.64
CA ARG A 130 14.35 17.91 2.72
C ARG A 130 13.13 18.57 2.09
N GLY A 131 12.95 18.33 0.79
CA GLY A 131 11.87 18.96 0.02
C GLY A 131 12.22 20.35 -0.52
N GLU A 132 11.21 21.00 -1.09
CA GLU A 132 11.29 22.33 -1.71
C GLU A 132 10.04 23.13 -1.39
N LEU A 133 10.18 24.43 -1.21
CA LEU A 133 9.07 25.35 -1.09
C LEU A 133 8.49 25.62 -2.50
N LYS A 134 7.17 25.81 -2.63
CA LYS A 134 6.58 26.27 -3.88
C LYS A 134 6.02 27.68 -3.69
N ILE A 135 6.37 28.54 -4.60
CA ILE A 135 5.97 29.96 -4.60
C ILE A 135 5.29 30.29 -5.93
N ILE A 136 4.44 31.30 -5.93
CA ILE A 136 3.94 31.87 -7.19
C ILE A 136 5.12 32.63 -7.79
N GLY A 137 5.59 32.16 -8.97
CA GLY A 137 6.75 32.77 -9.65
C GLY A 137 6.36 34.10 -10.31
N GLU A 138 7.18 35.14 -10.15
CA GLU A 138 7.25 36.19 -11.15
C GLU A 138 7.76 35.57 -12.45
N ILE A 139 7.01 35.76 -13.54
CA ILE A 139 7.52 35.47 -14.89
C ILE A 139 8.63 36.51 -15.13
N LYS A 140 9.89 36.17 -14.80
CA LYS A 140 11.03 36.97 -15.27
C LYS A 140 10.95 36.94 -16.81
N PRO A 141 10.88 38.08 -17.51
CA PRO A 141 10.94 38.10 -18.94
C PRO A 141 12.26 37.44 -19.36
N ASN A 142 12.18 36.45 -20.23
CA ASN A 142 13.33 35.73 -20.77
C ASN A 142 14.29 36.73 -21.41
N PRO A 143 15.53 36.90 -20.96
CA PRO A 143 16.46 37.88 -21.53
C PRO A 143 17.00 37.50 -22.91
N ASN A 144 16.43 36.48 -23.56
CA ASN A 144 16.90 36.07 -24.88
C ASN A 144 15.75 36.05 -25.90
N PRO A 145 15.49 37.18 -26.66
CA PRO A 145 14.41 37.29 -27.64
C PRO A 145 14.76 36.65 -29.01
N ASN A 146 15.77 35.84 -29.13
CA ASN A 146 16.20 35.27 -30.42
C ASN A 146 15.97 33.76 -30.54
N LEU A 147 14.73 33.30 -30.37
CA LEU A 147 14.29 32.02 -30.95
C LEU A 147 13.06 32.27 -31.82
N ASN A 148 13.32 32.23 -33.12
CA ASN A 148 12.45 32.48 -34.25
C ASN A 148 11.07 31.77 -34.12
N PRO A 149 9.95 32.47 -34.10
CA PRO A 149 8.64 31.83 -34.18
C PRO A 149 8.35 31.49 -35.65
N ASN A 150 8.10 30.21 -35.90
CA ASN A 150 7.60 29.73 -37.17
C ASN A 150 6.26 30.45 -37.53
N PRO A 151 6.14 31.19 -38.62
CA PRO A 151 4.94 31.92 -38.95
C PRO A 151 3.95 31.03 -39.69
N ASN A 152 2.88 30.67 -39.06
CA ASN A 152 1.67 30.27 -39.81
C ASN A 152 0.50 31.13 -39.34
N PRO A 153 0.13 32.17 -40.10
CA PRO A 153 -0.93 33.05 -39.72
C PRO A 153 -2.28 32.55 -40.25
N ASN A 154 -3.16 32.17 -39.35
CA ASN A 154 -4.59 32.12 -39.68
C ASN A 154 -5.29 33.21 -38.86
N PRO A 155 -5.67 34.35 -39.48
CA PRO A 155 -6.29 35.47 -38.77
C PRO A 155 -7.82 35.28 -38.74
N ASN A 156 -8.37 35.00 -37.55
CA ASN A 156 -9.77 35.28 -37.31
C ASN A 156 -9.91 36.00 -35.96
N PRO A 157 -10.05 37.34 -35.94
CA PRO A 157 -10.24 38.13 -34.75
C PRO A 157 -11.71 38.08 -34.35
N ASN A 158 -12.03 37.34 -33.29
CA ASN A 158 -13.31 37.50 -32.60
C ASN A 158 -13.07 38.27 -31.28
N PRO A 159 -13.46 39.57 -31.21
CA PRO A 159 -13.27 40.34 -29.99
C PRO A 159 -14.53 40.23 -29.13
N ASN A 160 -14.52 39.27 -28.23
CA ASN A 160 -15.44 39.32 -27.08
C ASN A 160 -14.76 38.65 -25.87
N PRO A 161 -14.25 39.44 -24.90
CA PRO A 161 -13.71 38.84 -23.66
C PRO A 161 -14.89 38.34 -22.84
N ASN A 162 -15.02 37.03 -22.78
CA ASN A 162 -15.93 36.37 -21.86
C ASN A 162 -15.40 36.52 -20.42
N PRO A 163 -16.09 37.26 -19.52
CA PRO A 163 -15.56 37.52 -18.17
C PRO A 163 -15.62 36.33 -17.23
N ASN A 164 -16.00 35.15 -17.71
CA ASN A 164 -16.16 33.92 -16.90
C ASN A 164 -15.18 32.79 -17.21
N VAL A 165 -14.01 33.04 -17.80
CA VAL A 165 -12.94 32.03 -17.84
C VAL A 165 -12.11 32.23 -16.59
N PRO A 166 -12.09 31.25 -15.66
CA PRO A 166 -11.18 31.33 -14.53
C PRO A 166 -9.75 31.33 -15.06
N SER A 167 -9.04 32.44 -14.79
CA SER A 167 -7.61 32.54 -15.07
C SER A 167 -6.90 31.35 -14.50
N SER A 168 -6.22 30.55 -15.33
CA SER A 168 -5.38 29.44 -14.91
C SER A 168 -4.45 29.90 -13.79
N PRO A 169 -4.32 29.15 -12.68
CA PRO A 169 -3.43 29.53 -11.59
C PRO A 169 -2.02 29.70 -12.15
N SER A 170 -1.37 30.81 -11.80
CA SER A 170 0.02 31.07 -12.19
C SER A 170 0.90 29.89 -11.82
N PRO A 171 1.81 29.43 -12.70
CA PRO A 171 2.62 28.25 -12.42
C PRO A 171 3.44 28.44 -11.14
N SER A 172 3.30 27.52 -10.21
CA SER A 172 4.11 27.52 -8.99
C SER A 172 5.53 27.08 -9.32
N VAL A 173 6.53 27.80 -8.80
CA VAL A 173 7.95 27.50 -8.97
C VAL A 173 8.49 26.90 -7.67
N ALA A 174 9.16 25.76 -7.77
CA ALA A 174 9.85 25.15 -6.64
C ALA A 174 11.17 25.91 -6.34
N THR A 175 11.45 26.15 -5.06
CA THR A 175 12.65 26.86 -4.62
C THR A 175 13.15 26.33 -3.29
N ARG A 176 14.46 26.42 -3.05
CA ARG A 176 15.11 26.20 -1.76
C ARG A 176 15.59 27.51 -1.11
N GLU A 177 15.28 28.61 -1.73
CA GLU A 177 15.55 29.92 -1.14
C GLU A 177 14.62 30.14 0.07
N VAL A 178 15.04 30.99 0.98
CA VAL A 178 14.28 31.47 2.14
C VAL A 178 14.12 32.98 2.08
N PRO A 179 13.17 33.57 2.81
CA PRO A 179 13.05 35.05 2.85
C PRO A 179 14.36 35.71 3.26
N THR A 180 14.70 36.78 2.56
CA THR A 180 15.84 37.64 2.94
C THR A 180 15.46 38.54 4.12
N SER A 181 16.44 39.13 4.79
CA SER A 181 16.16 40.05 5.92
C SER A 181 15.28 41.24 5.46
N GLY A 182 14.26 41.55 6.26
CA GLY A 182 13.24 42.59 5.96
C GLY A 182 12.10 42.10 5.05
N GLU A 183 12.13 40.88 4.58
CA GLU A 183 11.11 40.27 3.71
C GLU A 183 10.38 39.08 4.36
N VAL A 184 9.13 38.88 3.98
CA VAL A 184 8.33 37.72 4.38
C VAL A 184 7.64 37.11 3.17
N TRP A 185 7.43 35.80 3.25
CA TRP A 185 6.60 35.05 2.29
C TRP A 185 5.32 34.61 2.98
N VAL A 186 4.19 34.79 2.34
CA VAL A 186 2.88 34.58 2.96
C VAL A 186 2.02 33.65 2.12
N GLU A 187 1.13 32.91 2.75
CA GLU A 187 0.10 32.14 2.04
C GLU A 187 -0.95 33.04 1.39
N PRO A 188 -1.56 32.62 0.25
CA PRO A 188 -2.56 33.42 -0.46
C PRO A 188 -3.73 33.88 0.43
N GLY A 189 -4.20 33.03 1.33
CA GLY A 189 -5.31 33.33 2.25
C GLY A 189 -5.04 34.52 3.19
N LEU A 190 -3.78 34.83 3.48
CA LEU A 190 -3.45 36.01 4.27
C LEU A 190 -3.59 37.30 3.47
N LEU A 191 -3.19 37.28 2.19
CA LEU A 191 -3.33 38.45 1.31
C LEU A 191 -4.80 38.82 1.12
N GLU A 192 -5.64 37.80 0.88
CA GLU A 192 -7.08 37.98 0.75
C GLU A 192 -7.70 38.48 2.06
N ALA A 193 -7.27 37.94 3.21
CA ALA A 193 -7.80 38.29 4.52
C ALA A 193 -7.40 39.69 5.01
N LEU A 194 -6.24 40.20 4.60
CA LEU A 194 -5.77 41.56 4.90
C LEU A 194 -6.12 42.59 3.79
N GLY A 195 -6.69 42.13 2.66
CA GLY A 195 -7.01 43.01 1.52
C GLY A 195 -5.76 43.63 0.88
N VAL A 196 -4.60 42.92 0.90
CA VAL A 196 -3.33 43.46 0.39
C VAL A 196 -2.78 42.61 -0.75
N GLU A 197 -1.94 43.21 -1.58
CA GLU A 197 -1.29 42.54 -2.70
C GLU A 197 0.19 42.24 -2.38
N GLN A 198 0.81 41.41 -3.20
CA GLN A 198 2.25 41.13 -3.14
C GLN A 198 3.03 42.46 -3.27
N GLY A 199 4.05 42.67 -2.43
CA GLY A 199 4.81 43.90 -2.32
C GLY A 199 4.35 44.83 -1.19
N ALA A 200 3.17 44.59 -0.60
CA ALA A 200 2.67 45.38 0.52
C ALA A 200 3.52 45.21 1.78
N MET A 201 3.44 46.19 2.68
CA MET A 201 4.08 46.15 3.99
C MET A 201 3.12 45.59 5.03
N ILE A 202 3.54 44.57 5.76
CA ILE A 202 2.80 44.04 6.91
C ILE A 202 3.61 44.21 8.19
N ARG A 203 2.94 44.40 9.31
CA ARG A 203 3.54 44.57 10.62
C ARG A 203 3.35 43.30 11.43
N LEU A 204 4.50 42.79 11.98
CA LEU A 204 4.57 41.64 12.87
C LEU A 204 5.26 42.08 14.18
N GLY A 205 4.50 42.14 15.24
CA GLY A 205 5.00 42.74 16.49
C GLY A 205 5.35 44.22 16.30
N GLN A 206 6.61 44.56 16.57
CA GLN A 206 7.11 45.94 16.45
C GLN A 206 7.73 46.24 15.07
N ALA A 207 8.08 45.24 14.28
CA ALA A 207 8.75 45.41 13.00
C ALA A 207 7.80 45.34 11.79
N GLN A 208 8.21 45.97 10.68
CA GLN A 208 7.50 45.96 9.40
C GLN A 208 8.29 45.15 8.37
N PHE A 209 7.59 44.35 7.57
CA PHE A 209 8.18 43.47 6.56
C PHE A 209 7.46 43.62 5.22
N ARG A 210 8.23 43.52 4.14
CA ARG A 210 7.68 43.50 2.80
C ARG A 210 7.24 42.11 2.43
N VAL A 211 6.02 41.93 1.90
CA VAL A 211 5.57 40.67 1.33
C VAL A 211 6.24 40.43 -0.02
N ALA A 212 7.33 39.65 -0.03
CA ALA A 212 8.15 39.48 -1.24
C ALA A 212 7.59 38.42 -2.18
N LYS A 213 7.14 37.28 -1.65
CA LYS A 213 6.64 36.15 -2.45
C LYS A 213 5.39 35.52 -1.80
N VAL A 214 4.59 34.84 -2.63
CA VAL A 214 3.41 34.10 -2.18
C VAL A 214 3.72 32.61 -2.11
N LEU A 215 3.60 32.02 -0.90
CA LEU A 215 3.91 30.65 -0.59
C LEU A 215 2.69 29.77 -0.88
N THR A 216 2.79 28.84 -1.82
CA THR A 216 1.69 27.91 -2.16
C THR A 216 1.87 26.54 -1.51
N TYR A 217 3.10 26.16 -1.17
CA TYR A 217 3.39 24.86 -0.58
C TYR A 217 4.61 24.92 0.35
N GLU A 218 4.45 24.36 1.54
CA GLU A 218 5.48 24.15 2.55
C GLU A 218 5.52 22.64 2.89
N PRO A 219 6.68 21.93 2.74
CA PRO A 219 6.71 20.48 2.88
C PRO A 219 6.43 20.00 4.31
N ASP A 220 6.92 20.69 5.32
CA ASP A 220 6.80 20.33 6.73
C ASP A 220 5.73 21.12 7.48
N LYS A 221 4.72 21.64 6.77
CA LYS A 221 3.56 22.24 7.41
C LYS A 221 2.85 21.19 8.26
N GLY A 222 2.96 21.31 9.59
CA GLY A 222 2.36 20.35 10.53
C GLY A 222 0.84 20.31 10.47
N VAL A 223 0.23 19.25 11.02
CA VAL A 223 -1.23 19.06 11.12
C VAL A 223 -1.79 19.62 12.45
N GLY A 224 -0.95 20.25 13.27
CA GLY A 224 -1.36 20.81 14.55
C GLY A 224 -2.26 22.04 14.41
N PHE A 225 -3.05 22.34 15.44
CA PHE A 225 -3.99 23.47 15.48
C PHE A 225 -3.36 24.81 15.02
N MET A 226 -2.09 25.02 15.35
CA MET A 226 -1.32 26.21 14.97
C MET A 226 -0.97 26.27 13.48
N SER A 227 -0.99 25.14 12.80
CA SER A 227 -0.64 25.06 11.37
C SER A 227 -1.79 25.43 10.45
N PHE A 228 -3.00 25.60 10.99
CA PHE A 228 -4.17 25.97 10.21
C PHE A 228 -4.31 27.47 9.99
N ALA A 229 -3.70 28.31 10.83
CA ALA A 229 -3.63 29.74 10.55
C ALA A 229 -2.75 30.00 9.33
N PRO A 230 -3.04 31.03 8.49
CA PRO A 230 -2.23 31.37 7.33
C PRO A 230 -0.75 31.50 7.69
N ARG A 231 0.11 30.88 6.88
CA ARG A 231 1.56 30.86 7.15
C ARG A 231 2.20 32.19 6.76
N VAL A 232 3.07 32.65 7.65
CA VAL A 232 4.05 33.72 7.37
C VAL A 232 5.44 33.16 7.61
N LEU A 233 6.24 33.07 6.57
CA LEU A 233 7.64 32.62 6.63
C LEU A 233 8.55 33.84 6.68
N MET A 234 9.47 33.88 7.66
CA MET A 234 10.42 34.98 7.83
C MET A 234 11.84 34.49 8.04
N ASN A 235 12.83 35.36 7.87
CA ASN A 235 14.21 35.07 8.23
C ASN A 235 14.38 35.06 9.76
N ARG A 236 15.10 34.07 10.29
CA ARG A 236 15.36 33.93 11.73
C ARG A 236 16.14 35.15 12.30
N ALA A 237 17.00 35.78 11.49
CA ALA A 237 17.75 36.94 11.91
C ALA A 237 16.86 38.16 12.27
N ASP A 238 15.69 38.24 11.67
CA ASP A 238 14.74 39.34 11.88
C ASP A 238 13.86 39.17 13.12
N LEU A 239 13.86 37.97 13.72
CA LEU A 239 12.95 37.64 14.81
C LEU A 239 13.06 38.53 16.03
N GLU A 240 14.30 38.92 16.43
CA GLU A 240 14.54 39.79 17.55
C GLU A 240 13.92 41.17 17.36
N SER A 241 13.93 41.71 16.13
CA SER A 241 13.36 43.03 15.81
C SER A 241 11.83 43.06 16.01
N THR A 242 11.17 41.93 15.94
CA THR A 242 9.71 41.85 16.16
C THR A 242 9.29 41.97 17.60
N GLN A 243 10.18 41.68 18.56
CA GLN A 243 9.92 41.55 20.01
C GLN A 243 8.75 40.62 20.37
N LEU A 244 8.45 39.62 19.52
CA LEU A 244 7.37 38.69 19.72
C LEU A 244 7.76 37.53 20.65
N VAL A 245 9.06 37.24 20.75
CA VAL A 245 9.57 36.16 21.61
C VAL A 245 9.82 36.70 23.00
N GLN A 246 9.02 36.25 23.96
CA GLN A 246 9.13 36.58 25.38
C GLN A 246 9.29 35.30 26.21
N PRO A 247 9.80 35.34 27.45
CA PRO A 247 10.04 34.17 28.29
C PRO A 247 8.80 33.26 28.51
N SER A 248 7.57 33.82 28.38
CA SER A 248 6.31 33.11 28.54
C SER A 248 5.65 32.70 27.21
N SER A 249 6.28 33.00 26.09
CA SER A 249 5.71 32.71 24.77
C SER A 249 5.68 31.18 24.52
N ARG A 250 4.57 30.67 24.05
CA ARG A 250 4.45 29.25 23.61
C ARG A 250 5.03 29.13 22.21
N ILE A 251 6.30 28.75 22.13
CA ILE A 251 7.04 28.61 20.89
C ILE A 251 7.31 27.13 20.66
N ASN A 252 7.11 26.68 19.43
CA ASN A 252 7.51 25.36 19.01
C ASN A 252 8.85 25.44 18.28
N TRP A 253 9.90 24.98 18.96
CA TRP A 253 11.24 24.88 18.41
C TRP A 253 11.41 23.56 17.70
N ARG A 254 11.98 23.60 16.50
CA ARG A 254 12.24 22.39 15.70
C ARG A 254 13.69 22.42 15.25
N PHE A 255 14.42 21.39 15.61
CA PHE A 255 15.79 21.13 15.17
C PHE A 255 15.76 19.93 14.24
N ALA A 256 15.82 20.18 12.95
CA ALA A 256 15.84 19.15 11.91
C ALA A 256 17.27 18.75 11.58
N VAL A 257 17.49 17.45 11.34
CA VAL A 257 18.78 16.91 10.89
C VAL A 257 18.60 16.08 9.64
N ALA A 258 19.61 16.08 8.77
CA ALA A 258 19.67 15.27 7.56
C ALA A 258 21.06 14.68 7.35
N GLY A 259 21.12 13.40 6.95
CA GLY A 259 22.38 12.68 6.75
C GLY A 259 22.17 11.28 6.22
N ASN A 260 23.17 10.41 6.37
CA ASN A 260 23.08 9.01 6.00
C ASN A 260 22.29 8.21 7.04
N ASP A 261 21.63 7.14 6.63
CA ASP A 261 20.78 6.33 7.52
C ASP A 261 21.49 5.82 8.78
N LEU A 262 22.80 5.49 8.71
CA LEU A 262 23.59 5.09 9.87
C LEU A 262 23.78 6.24 10.86
N GLN A 263 24.11 7.43 10.37
CA GLN A 263 24.29 8.63 11.19
C GLN A 263 22.98 9.05 11.86
N ILE A 264 21.86 8.98 11.12
CA ILE A 264 20.53 9.29 11.64
C ILE A 264 20.10 8.28 12.72
N LYS A 265 20.34 6.99 12.53
CA LYS A 265 20.07 5.96 13.54
C LYS A 265 20.89 6.18 14.81
N GLU A 266 22.18 6.49 14.67
CA GLU A 266 23.05 6.79 15.82
C GLU A 266 22.58 8.06 16.56
N PHE A 267 22.27 9.12 15.83
CA PHE A 267 21.74 10.37 16.39
C PHE A 267 20.42 10.13 17.11
N SER A 268 19.48 9.45 16.46
CA SER A 268 18.15 9.17 17.03
C SER A 268 18.22 8.31 18.29
N ALA A 269 19.06 7.27 18.29
CA ALA A 269 19.26 6.42 19.46
C ALA A 269 19.89 7.20 20.64
N TRP A 270 20.84 8.10 20.35
CA TRP A 270 21.45 8.94 21.37
C TRP A 270 20.45 9.96 21.93
N VAL A 271 19.68 10.65 21.06
CA VAL A 271 18.65 11.61 21.48
C VAL A 271 17.57 10.91 22.32
N GLN A 272 17.10 9.76 21.87
CA GLN A 272 16.10 8.98 22.61
C GLN A 272 16.57 8.65 24.04
N LYS A 273 17.82 8.20 24.18
CA LYS A 273 18.42 7.92 25.47
C LYS A 273 18.59 9.18 26.34
N SER A 274 18.90 10.32 25.71
CA SER A 274 19.05 11.60 26.42
C SER A 274 17.70 12.13 26.90
N ILE A 275 16.61 11.90 26.17
CA ILE A 275 15.24 12.30 26.54
C ILE A 275 14.73 11.45 27.72
N GLU A 276 15.00 10.14 27.75
CA GLU A 276 14.63 9.23 28.83
C GLU A 276 15.30 9.59 30.19
N GLY A 277 16.39 10.35 30.19
CA GLY A 277 17.10 10.89 31.37
C GLY A 277 16.47 12.19 31.86
N THR A 278 15.44 12.13 32.65
CA THR A 278 14.84 13.04 33.68
C THR A 278 14.93 14.59 33.57
N ALA A 279 15.76 15.20 32.76
CA ALA A 279 15.93 16.67 32.71
C ALA A 279 15.11 17.37 31.61
N ASN A 280 14.69 16.67 30.56
CA ASN A 280 14.16 17.29 29.33
C ASN A 280 12.65 17.06 29.16
N ARG A 281 11.85 17.52 30.12
CA ARG A 281 10.38 17.54 29.99
C ARG A 281 9.99 18.45 28.79
N GLY A 282 9.34 17.84 27.77
CA GLY A 282 8.82 18.58 26.61
C GLY A 282 9.66 18.48 25.33
N VAL A 283 10.80 17.78 25.35
CA VAL A 283 11.57 17.45 24.14
C VAL A 283 11.02 16.16 23.53
N ARG A 284 10.78 16.14 22.23
CA ARG A 284 10.31 14.96 21.48
C ARG A 284 11.17 14.74 20.25
N LEU A 285 11.47 13.48 19.98
CA LEU A 285 12.09 13.06 18.73
C LEU A 285 11.02 12.61 17.75
N GLU A 286 10.86 13.35 16.66
CA GLU A 286 10.02 12.99 15.53
C GLU A 286 10.88 12.34 14.46
N THR A 287 10.65 11.08 14.20
CA THR A 287 11.22 10.31 13.08
C THR A 287 10.11 10.01 12.07
N LEU A 288 10.44 9.36 10.98
CA LEU A 288 9.43 8.86 10.03
C LEU A 288 8.39 7.96 10.72
N GLU A 289 8.80 7.25 11.77
CA GLU A 289 7.96 6.31 12.50
C GLU A 289 7.00 6.99 13.48
N THR A 290 7.42 8.05 14.13
CA THR A 290 6.69 8.71 15.22
C THR A 290 5.98 9.99 14.77
N GLY A 291 6.51 10.67 13.76
CA GLY A 291 6.03 11.99 13.37
C GLY A 291 4.72 11.98 12.57
N ARG A 292 4.46 10.92 11.80
CA ARG A 292 3.25 10.77 10.97
C ARG A 292 2.76 9.32 10.92
N PRO A 293 2.20 8.80 12.00
CA PRO A 293 1.79 7.39 12.09
C PRO A 293 0.73 7.00 11.05
N GLU A 294 -0.16 7.90 10.63
CA GLU A 294 -1.20 7.63 9.63
C GLU A 294 -0.60 7.35 8.24
N VAL A 295 0.38 8.19 7.84
CA VAL A 295 1.11 8.00 6.58
C VAL A 295 1.90 6.70 6.63
N ARG A 296 2.61 6.46 7.74
CA ARG A 296 3.37 5.22 7.95
C ARG A 296 2.50 3.97 7.84
N GLN A 297 1.35 3.94 8.50
CA GLN A 297 0.41 2.82 8.46
C GLN A 297 -0.06 2.51 7.03
N THR A 298 -0.34 3.55 6.25
CA THR A 298 -0.74 3.40 4.84
C THR A 298 0.39 2.83 3.99
N LEU A 299 1.62 3.33 4.18
CA LEU A 299 2.80 2.84 3.48
C LEU A 299 3.11 1.38 3.84
N ASP A 300 3.01 1.01 5.13
CA ASP A 300 3.24 -0.36 5.60
C ASP A 300 2.20 -1.33 5.01
N ARG A 301 0.93 -0.94 4.93
CA ARG A 301 -0.12 -1.74 4.27
C ARG A 301 0.17 -1.91 2.78
N ALA A 302 0.57 -0.84 2.09
CA ALA A 302 0.94 -0.91 0.68
C ALA A 302 2.16 -1.82 0.46
N ALA A 303 3.20 -1.69 1.29
CA ALA A 303 4.39 -2.54 1.24
C ALA A 303 4.06 -4.02 1.50
N LYS A 304 3.23 -4.33 2.51
CA LYS A 304 2.74 -5.69 2.77
C LYS A 304 1.99 -6.28 1.57
N PHE A 305 1.15 -5.48 0.92
CA PHE A 305 0.44 -5.92 -0.27
C PHE A 305 1.38 -6.21 -1.45
N LEU A 306 2.35 -5.33 -1.70
CA LEU A 306 3.35 -5.53 -2.75
C LEU A 306 4.19 -6.80 -2.51
N ARG A 307 4.57 -7.03 -1.26
CA ARG A 307 5.28 -8.25 -0.83
C ARG A 307 4.41 -9.50 -1.04
N LEU A 308 3.10 -9.44 -0.73
CA LEU A 308 2.18 -10.54 -1.00
C LEU A 308 2.09 -10.85 -2.50
N VAL A 309 1.97 -9.82 -3.36
CA VAL A 309 1.98 -9.99 -4.82
C VAL A 309 3.25 -10.69 -5.29
N ALA A 310 4.41 -10.31 -4.75
CA ALA A 310 5.69 -10.95 -5.04
C ALA A 310 5.70 -12.42 -4.60
N LEU A 311 5.19 -12.74 -3.39
CA LEU A 311 5.10 -14.12 -2.89
C LEU A 311 4.20 -14.99 -3.76
N LEU A 312 3.06 -14.48 -4.20
CA LEU A 312 2.15 -15.19 -5.10
C LEU A 312 2.78 -15.48 -6.46
N ALA A 313 3.56 -14.53 -7.00
CA ALA A 313 4.34 -14.75 -8.22
C ALA A 313 5.40 -15.86 -8.05
N VAL A 314 6.05 -15.96 -6.89
CA VAL A 314 7.00 -17.05 -6.57
C VAL A 314 6.29 -18.40 -6.58
N ILE A 315 5.12 -18.50 -5.95
CA ILE A 315 4.36 -19.76 -5.91
C ILE A 315 3.92 -20.18 -7.33
N LEU A 316 3.41 -19.25 -8.11
CA LEU A 316 3.03 -19.51 -9.50
C LEU A 316 4.23 -20.00 -10.33
N SER A 317 5.39 -19.35 -10.17
CA SER A 317 6.64 -19.78 -10.82
C SER A 317 7.05 -21.19 -10.38
N ALA A 318 7.00 -21.47 -9.08
CA ALA A 318 7.38 -22.79 -8.54
C ALA A 318 6.51 -23.94 -9.10
N VAL A 319 5.20 -23.71 -9.21
CA VAL A 319 4.26 -24.68 -9.80
C VAL A 319 4.56 -24.89 -11.29
N ALA A 320 4.82 -23.82 -12.03
CA ALA A 320 5.16 -23.91 -13.45
C ALA A 320 6.46 -24.67 -13.68
N VAL A 321 7.50 -24.40 -12.87
CA VAL A 321 8.79 -25.10 -12.91
C VAL A 321 8.62 -26.58 -12.58
N ALA A 322 7.83 -26.91 -11.54
CA ALA A 322 7.57 -28.31 -11.16
C ALA A 322 6.93 -29.11 -12.30
N LEU A 323 5.93 -28.55 -12.98
CA LEU A 323 5.26 -29.19 -14.10
C LEU A 323 6.15 -29.31 -15.34
N ALA A 324 6.91 -28.24 -15.65
CA ALA A 324 7.87 -28.24 -16.77
C ALA A 324 8.97 -29.27 -16.56
N ALA A 325 9.52 -29.36 -15.34
CA ALA A 325 10.57 -30.32 -14.99
C ALA A 325 10.07 -31.78 -15.02
N ARG A 326 8.83 -32.00 -14.57
CA ARG A 326 8.20 -33.32 -14.71
C ARG A 326 8.06 -33.74 -16.17
N ASN A 327 7.63 -32.82 -17.03
CA ASN A 327 7.54 -33.10 -18.47
C ASN A 327 8.91 -33.38 -19.09
N PHE A 328 9.91 -32.58 -18.75
CA PHE A 328 11.31 -32.83 -19.11
C PHE A 328 11.79 -34.21 -18.66
N SER A 329 11.50 -34.60 -17.40
CA SER A 329 11.85 -35.91 -16.89
C SER A 329 11.24 -37.05 -17.72
N HIS A 330 9.94 -36.96 -18.04
CA HIS A 330 9.27 -37.99 -18.86
C HIS A 330 9.89 -38.13 -20.27
N GLN A 331 10.34 -37.05 -20.88
CA GLN A 331 10.96 -37.08 -22.20
C GLN A 331 12.36 -37.72 -22.18
N HIS A 332 13.11 -37.59 -21.06
CA HIS A 332 14.47 -38.06 -20.95
C HIS A 332 14.62 -39.50 -20.36
N VAL A 333 13.50 -40.18 -20.09
CA VAL A 333 13.54 -41.57 -19.56
C VAL A 333 14.35 -42.50 -20.43
N GLN A 334 14.12 -42.50 -21.76
CA GLN A 334 14.78 -43.37 -22.72
C GLN A 334 16.29 -43.03 -22.86
N ASP A 335 16.64 -41.73 -22.89
CA ASP A 335 18.02 -41.29 -22.97
C ASP A 335 18.84 -41.76 -21.72
N CYS A 336 18.23 -41.62 -20.54
CA CYS A 336 18.85 -42.08 -19.29
C CYS A 336 19.03 -43.60 -19.24
N ALA A 337 18.02 -44.38 -19.67
CA ALA A 337 18.11 -45.80 -19.76
C ALA A 337 19.22 -46.24 -20.74
N MET A 338 19.35 -45.58 -21.89
CA MET A 338 20.41 -45.82 -22.86
C MET A 338 21.81 -45.53 -22.28
N ARG A 339 21.97 -44.40 -21.58
CA ARG A 339 23.26 -44.06 -20.89
C ARG A 339 23.63 -45.10 -19.87
N ARG A 340 22.67 -45.71 -19.15
CA ARG A 340 22.91 -46.80 -18.22
C ARG A 340 23.32 -48.13 -18.91
N VAL A 341 22.71 -48.42 -20.05
CA VAL A 341 23.13 -49.56 -20.88
C VAL A 341 24.56 -49.39 -21.37
N LEU A 342 24.95 -48.14 -21.68
CA LEU A 342 26.35 -47.79 -22.08
C LEU A 342 27.34 -47.76 -20.92
N GLY A 343 26.92 -48.14 -19.68
CA GLY A 343 27.80 -48.29 -18.52
C GLY A 343 27.98 -47.06 -17.65
N GLN A 344 27.26 -45.95 -17.88
CA GLN A 344 27.34 -44.81 -17.00
C GLN A 344 26.76 -45.11 -15.60
N SER A 345 27.51 -44.73 -14.55
CA SER A 345 27.06 -44.91 -13.17
C SER A 345 25.92 -43.96 -12.80
N GLN A 346 25.08 -44.36 -11.87
CA GLN A 346 24.00 -43.55 -11.34
C GLN A 346 24.51 -42.19 -10.82
N ARG A 347 25.65 -42.18 -10.11
CA ARG A 347 26.27 -40.94 -9.57
C ARG A 347 26.70 -40.00 -10.69
N SER A 348 27.24 -40.53 -11.80
CA SER A 348 27.66 -39.73 -12.94
C SER A 348 26.46 -39.05 -13.62
N ILE A 349 25.35 -39.74 -13.80
CA ILE A 349 24.11 -39.21 -14.38
C ILE A 349 23.49 -38.17 -13.43
N THR A 350 23.45 -38.43 -12.14
CA THR A 350 22.96 -37.51 -11.11
C THR A 350 23.76 -36.17 -11.15
N ASN A 351 25.08 -36.26 -11.10
CA ASN A 351 25.94 -35.07 -11.10
C ASN A 351 25.79 -34.28 -12.41
N LEU A 352 25.63 -34.97 -13.53
CA LEU A 352 25.38 -34.30 -14.82
C LEU A 352 24.13 -33.47 -14.78
N PHE A 353 22.99 -34.02 -14.32
CA PHE A 353 21.75 -33.28 -14.21
C PHE A 353 21.82 -32.16 -13.19
N ILE A 354 22.52 -32.31 -12.06
CA ILE A 354 22.71 -31.24 -11.09
C ILE A 354 23.42 -30.05 -11.75
N VAL A 355 24.54 -30.29 -12.44
CA VAL A 355 25.29 -29.22 -13.12
C VAL A 355 24.45 -28.59 -14.23
N GLU A 356 23.73 -29.41 -15.01
CA GLU A 356 22.83 -28.94 -16.06
C GLU A 356 21.74 -28.01 -15.51
N PHE A 357 21.08 -28.38 -14.40
CA PHE A 357 20.03 -27.58 -13.78
C PHE A 357 20.57 -26.31 -13.12
N ILE A 358 21.80 -26.34 -12.56
CA ILE A 358 22.45 -25.13 -12.05
C ILE A 358 22.73 -24.14 -13.20
N LEU A 359 23.32 -24.62 -14.30
CA LEU A 359 23.60 -23.75 -15.47
C LEU A 359 22.31 -23.23 -16.10
N LEU A 360 21.29 -24.07 -16.23
CA LEU A 360 19.97 -23.71 -16.71
C LEU A 360 19.32 -22.68 -15.82
N GLY A 361 19.41 -22.87 -14.51
CA GLY A 361 18.88 -21.97 -13.51
C GLY A 361 19.51 -20.58 -13.58
N LEU A 362 20.83 -20.52 -13.67
CA LEU A 362 21.57 -19.27 -13.84
C LEU A 362 21.18 -18.56 -15.14
N PHE A 363 21.13 -19.31 -16.25
CA PHE A 363 20.76 -18.74 -17.56
C PHE A 363 19.30 -18.25 -17.57
N ALA A 364 18.34 -19.09 -17.14
CA ALA A 364 16.93 -18.76 -17.12
C ALA A 364 16.60 -17.61 -16.16
N SER A 365 17.24 -17.60 -14.97
CA SER A 365 17.09 -16.50 -14.02
C SER A 365 17.70 -15.20 -14.51
N GLY A 366 18.89 -15.25 -15.14
CA GLY A 366 19.51 -14.09 -15.77
C GLY A 366 18.66 -13.50 -16.89
N LEU A 367 18.12 -14.36 -17.76
CA LEU A 367 17.20 -13.95 -18.82
C LEU A 367 15.89 -13.37 -18.24
N GLY A 368 15.37 -13.99 -17.17
CA GLY A 368 14.21 -13.49 -16.46
C GLY A 368 14.45 -12.13 -15.81
N LEU A 369 15.62 -11.91 -15.21
CA LEU A 369 16.01 -10.60 -14.66
C LEU A 369 16.11 -9.52 -15.73
N CYS A 370 16.70 -9.81 -16.87
CA CYS A 370 16.78 -8.88 -17.99
C CYS A 370 15.38 -8.50 -18.52
N LEU A 371 14.50 -9.50 -18.70
CA LEU A 371 13.12 -9.27 -19.10
C LEU A 371 12.36 -8.47 -18.02
N GLY A 372 12.51 -8.84 -16.75
CA GLY A 372 11.87 -8.15 -15.62
C GLY A 372 12.31 -6.70 -15.49
N TYR A 373 13.60 -6.43 -15.70
CA TYR A 373 14.13 -5.06 -15.73
C TYR A 373 13.55 -4.25 -16.90
N GLY A 374 13.45 -4.85 -18.09
CA GLY A 374 12.82 -4.23 -19.25
C GLY A 374 11.35 -3.91 -19.04
N VAL A 375 10.60 -4.87 -18.51
CA VAL A 375 9.18 -4.68 -18.14
C VAL A 375 9.03 -3.61 -17.07
N HIS A 376 9.89 -3.61 -16.05
CA HIS A 376 9.93 -2.56 -15.03
C HIS A 376 10.10 -1.16 -15.64
N TYR A 377 10.97 -1.03 -16.66
CA TYR A 377 11.18 0.27 -17.34
C TYR A 377 9.91 0.74 -18.09
N ILE A 378 9.19 -0.20 -18.72
CA ILE A 378 7.88 0.07 -19.34
C ILE A 378 6.89 0.55 -18.27
N PHE A 379 6.92 -0.04 -17.08
CA PHE A 379 6.07 0.38 -15.95
C PHE A 379 6.35 1.80 -15.51
N VAL A 380 7.62 2.14 -15.33
CA VAL A 380 8.03 3.50 -14.96
C VAL A 380 7.58 4.52 -16.01
N LEU A 381 7.65 4.15 -17.28
CA LEU A 381 7.26 5.01 -18.39
C LEU A 381 5.73 5.22 -18.45
N LEU A 382 4.95 4.18 -18.17
CA LEU A 382 3.49 4.25 -18.07
C LEU A 382 3.04 5.01 -16.80
N LEU A 383 3.81 4.90 -15.71
CA LEU A 383 3.51 5.57 -14.45
C LEU A 383 3.94 7.05 -14.45
N SER A 384 4.88 7.46 -15.31
CA SER A 384 5.43 8.83 -15.37
C SER A 384 4.39 9.91 -15.68
N GLY A 385 3.22 9.54 -16.22
CA GLY A 385 2.07 10.44 -16.41
C GLY A 385 1.06 10.45 -15.26
N LEU A 386 1.20 9.53 -14.28
CA LEU A 386 0.28 9.36 -13.16
C LEU A 386 0.91 9.72 -11.82
N VAL A 387 2.24 9.73 -11.75
CA VAL A 387 3.02 10.01 -10.53
C VAL A 387 3.99 11.14 -10.85
N ASP A 388 3.76 12.30 -10.28
CA ASP A 388 4.60 13.51 -10.48
C ASP A 388 5.99 13.41 -9.82
N THR A 389 6.31 12.30 -9.15
CA THR A 389 7.56 12.14 -8.42
C THR A 389 8.60 11.38 -9.24
N VAL A 390 9.81 11.92 -9.31
CA VAL A 390 10.96 11.23 -9.91
C VAL A 390 11.35 10.05 -9.02
N LEU A 391 11.03 8.83 -9.46
CA LEU A 391 11.36 7.61 -8.71
C LEU A 391 12.88 7.43 -8.60
N PRO A 392 13.42 7.11 -7.41
CA PRO A 392 14.87 6.88 -7.22
C PRO A 392 15.36 5.66 -8.03
N PRO A 393 16.67 5.52 -8.27
CA PRO A 393 17.22 4.36 -8.96
C PRO A 393 16.93 3.07 -8.19
N PRO A 394 16.72 1.92 -8.88
CA PRO A 394 16.44 0.65 -8.24
C PRO A 394 17.67 0.14 -7.47
N SER A 395 17.44 -0.52 -6.32
CA SER A 395 18.48 -1.19 -5.55
C SER A 395 18.85 -2.54 -6.16
N TYR A 396 19.93 -3.15 -5.68
CA TYR A 396 20.36 -4.49 -6.09
C TYR A 396 19.56 -5.62 -5.43
N ALA A 397 18.74 -5.32 -4.42
CA ALA A 397 17.97 -6.32 -3.68
C ALA A 397 17.05 -7.18 -4.59
N PRO A 398 16.26 -6.62 -5.53
CA PRO A 398 15.44 -7.42 -6.44
C PRO A 398 16.24 -8.34 -7.36
N VAL A 399 17.49 -7.98 -7.70
CA VAL A 399 18.39 -8.84 -8.50
C VAL A 399 18.76 -10.09 -7.72
N VAL A 400 19.20 -9.92 -6.47
CA VAL A 400 19.58 -11.03 -5.58
C VAL A 400 18.37 -11.91 -5.29
N GLN A 401 17.23 -11.32 -5.00
CA GLN A 401 15.98 -12.02 -4.74
C GLN A 401 15.51 -12.81 -5.96
N GLY A 402 15.49 -12.21 -7.15
CA GLY A 402 15.07 -12.86 -8.39
C GLY A 402 15.97 -14.04 -8.76
N MET A 403 17.30 -13.86 -8.67
CA MET A 403 18.27 -14.93 -8.90
C MET A 403 18.09 -16.07 -7.88
N GLY A 404 17.96 -15.73 -6.59
CA GLY A 404 17.78 -16.69 -5.51
C GLY A 404 16.48 -17.50 -5.68
N VAL A 405 15.38 -16.83 -5.97
CA VAL A 405 14.07 -17.50 -6.17
C VAL A 405 14.09 -18.39 -7.41
N GLY A 406 14.64 -17.95 -8.53
CA GLY A 406 14.71 -18.74 -9.76
C GLY A 406 15.56 -20.01 -9.55
N MET A 407 16.74 -19.85 -8.95
CA MET A 407 17.63 -20.99 -8.62
C MET A 407 16.97 -21.94 -7.62
N CYS A 408 16.41 -21.42 -6.52
CA CYS A 408 15.78 -22.22 -5.49
C CYS A 408 14.55 -22.96 -6.04
N SER A 409 13.69 -22.31 -6.82
CA SER A 409 12.53 -22.94 -7.43
C SER A 409 12.92 -24.07 -8.38
N LEU A 410 13.96 -23.87 -9.20
CA LEU A 410 14.44 -24.90 -10.12
C LEU A 410 15.08 -26.07 -9.38
N LEU A 411 15.88 -25.81 -8.35
CA LEU A 411 16.52 -26.86 -7.56
C LEU A 411 15.50 -27.59 -6.65
N ALA A 412 14.59 -26.86 -6.02
CA ALA A 412 13.61 -27.44 -5.11
C ALA A 412 12.53 -28.28 -5.81
N PHE A 413 12.01 -27.79 -6.93
CA PHE A 413 10.89 -28.43 -7.62
C PHE A 413 11.26 -29.03 -8.98
N GLY A 414 12.31 -28.51 -9.62
CA GLY A 414 12.77 -28.99 -10.93
C GLY A 414 13.68 -30.22 -10.83
N LEU A 415 14.65 -30.18 -9.93
CA LEU A 415 15.64 -31.25 -9.80
C LEU A 415 15.07 -32.59 -9.28
N PRO A 416 14.16 -32.68 -8.30
CA PRO A 416 13.64 -33.94 -7.79
C PRO A 416 13.06 -34.88 -8.86
N PRO A 417 12.15 -34.46 -9.75
CA PRO A 417 11.65 -35.35 -10.81
C PRO A 417 12.75 -35.85 -11.72
N VAL A 418 13.80 -35.07 -11.95
CA VAL A 418 14.93 -35.40 -12.83
C VAL A 418 15.90 -36.36 -12.15
N LEU A 419 16.11 -36.21 -10.85
CA LEU A 419 16.95 -37.19 -10.11
C LEU A 419 16.36 -38.61 -10.12
N GLN A 420 15.04 -38.77 -10.30
CA GLN A 420 14.43 -40.09 -10.49
C GLN A 420 14.90 -40.77 -11.76
N LEU A 421 15.29 -40.02 -12.81
CA LEU A 421 15.86 -40.55 -14.04
C LEU A 421 17.15 -41.35 -13.80
N ALA A 422 17.97 -40.93 -12.86
CA ALA A 422 19.18 -41.63 -12.52
C ALA A 422 18.93 -43.02 -11.92
N SER A 423 17.73 -43.31 -11.38
CA SER A 423 17.36 -44.61 -10.82
C SER A 423 16.67 -45.54 -11.82
N VAL A 424 16.47 -45.11 -13.07
CA VAL A 424 15.80 -45.90 -14.11
C VAL A 424 16.61 -47.14 -14.43
N PRO A 425 16.01 -48.36 -14.39
CA PRO A 425 16.74 -49.61 -14.71
C PRO A 425 17.01 -49.68 -16.21
N ALA A 426 18.18 -50.23 -16.55
CA ALA A 426 18.61 -50.43 -17.94
C ALA A 426 17.61 -51.29 -18.78
N LEU A 427 16.92 -52.21 -18.14
CA LEU A 427 15.88 -53.07 -18.73
C LEU A 427 14.67 -52.29 -19.33
N GLN A 428 14.49 -51.03 -18.93
CA GLN A 428 13.39 -50.22 -19.40
C GLN A 428 13.50 -49.82 -20.90
N VAL A 429 14.73 -49.96 -21.48
CA VAL A 429 14.96 -49.82 -22.93
C VAL A 429 14.21 -50.89 -23.71
N ILE A 430 14.12 -52.12 -23.14
CA ILE A 430 13.53 -53.29 -23.81
C ILE A 430 12.05 -53.48 -23.47
N ARG A 431 11.66 -53.16 -22.24
CA ARG A 431 10.27 -53.27 -21.75
C ARG A 431 9.76 -51.88 -21.32
N GLN A 432 9.13 -51.17 -22.23
CA GLN A 432 8.53 -49.87 -21.98
C GLN A 432 7.39 -49.87 -20.93
N GLU A 433 6.81 -51.01 -20.63
CA GLU A 433 5.69 -51.16 -19.69
C GLU A 433 6.09 -51.38 -18.22
N LEU A 434 7.37 -51.62 -17.91
CA LEU A 434 7.83 -52.02 -16.57
C LEU A 434 8.30 -50.86 -15.68
N GLY A 435 7.79 -49.70 -15.76
CA GLY A 435 8.39 -48.64 -14.98
C GLY A 435 7.49 -47.59 -14.43
N GLY A 436 6.82 -47.84 -13.36
CA GLY A 436 6.42 -46.80 -12.43
C GLY A 436 7.68 -46.21 -11.78
N PHE A 437 7.88 -44.87 -11.81
CA PHE A 437 8.93 -44.23 -11.03
C PHE A 437 8.86 -44.71 -9.57
N LYS A 438 9.98 -45.11 -8.97
CA LYS A 438 10.05 -45.38 -7.51
C LYS A 438 9.64 -44.12 -6.78
N ARG A 439 8.77 -44.25 -5.77
CA ARG A 439 8.38 -43.12 -4.93
C ARG A 439 9.63 -42.49 -4.33
N MET A 440 9.84 -41.20 -4.59
CA MET A 440 10.94 -40.48 -3.93
C MET A 440 10.74 -40.42 -2.43
N PRO A 441 11.84 -40.42 -1.66
CA PRO A 441 11.78 -40.12 -0.23
C PRO A 441 11.06 -38.77 -0.03
N VAL A 442 10.03 -38.76 0.80
CA VAL A 442 9.27 -37.57 1.19
C VAL A 442 10.22 -36.47 1.67
N LEU A 443 11.34 -36.86 2.27
CA LEU A 443 12.39 -35.98 2.75
C LEU A 443 12.87 -34.95 1.68
N ILE A 444 13.03 -35.35 0.42
CA ILE A 444 13.53 -34.45 -0.65
C ILE A 444 12.50 -33.39 -0.98
N TRP A 445 11.21 -33.76 -1.02
CA TRP A 445 10.13 -32.80 -1.20
C TRP A 445 10.00 -31.85 -0.01
N CYS A 446 10.17 -32.35 1.22
CA CYS A 446 10.14 -31.55 2.43
C CYS A 446 11.32 -30.57 2.48
N LEU A 447 12.54 -30.99 2.11
CA LEU A 447 13.71 -30.10 2.04
C LEU A 447 13.56 -29.02 0.97
N GLY A 448 13.03 -29.38 -0.20
CA GLY A 448 12.74 -28.42 -1.27
C GLY A 448 11.69 -27.39 -0.85
N GLY A 449 10.58 -27.85 -0.26
CA GLY A 449 9.53 -27.00 0.27
C GLY A 449 9.99 -26.08 1.39
N LEU A 450 10.82 -26.61 2.32
CA LEU A 450 11.40 -25.82 3.41
C LEU A 450 12.37 -24.76 2.88
N GLY A 451 13.20 -25.09 1.88
CA GLY A 451 14.10 -24.14 1.23
C GLY A 451 13.32 -22.99 0.57
N LEU A 452 12.21 -23.29 -0.13
CA LEU A 452 11.36 -22.28 -0.71
C LEU A 452 10.66 -21.45 0.37
N ALA A 453 10.13 -22.07 1.42
CA ALA A 453 9.48 -21.38 2.53
C ALA A 453 10.43 -20.39 3.23
N LEU A 454 11.69 -20.82 3.48
CA LEU A 454 12.73 -19.97 4.04
C LEU A 454 13.03 -18.78 3.13
N LEU A 455 13.15 -19.04 1.83
CA LEU A 455 13.42 -17.99 0.84
C LEU A 455 12.25 -17.01 0.72
N MET A 456 11.01 -17.51 0.79
CA MET A 456 9.81 -16.66 0.84
C MET A 456 9.77 -15.80 2.11
N ALA A 457 10.16 -16.34 3.27
CA ALA A 457 10.27 -15.59 4.51
C ALA A 457 11.33 -14.47 4.41
N LEU A 458 12.47 -14.72 3.76
CA LEU A 458 13.49 -13.71 3.50
C LEU A 458 13.04 -12.62 2.51
N VAL A 459 12.28 -12.99 1.48
CA VAL A 459 11.75 -12.04 0.48
C VAL A 459 10.66 -11.17 1.08
N SER A 460 9.77 -11.73 1.92
CA SER A 460 8.65 -11.00 2.49
C SER A 460 9.06 -9.99 3.56
N GLN A 461 10.20 -10.21 4.24
CA GLN A 461 10.63 -9.45 5.43
C GLN A 461 9.55 -9.36 6.54
N ASP A 462 8.48 -10.15 6.40
CA ASP A 462 7.37 -10.26 7.35
C ASP A 462 7.08 -11.75 7.56
N PHE A 463 7.44 -12.24 8.75
CA PHE A 463 7.32 -13.66 9.09
C PHE A 463 5.86 -14.12 9.14
N LEU A 464 4.97 -13.28 9.66
CA LEU A 464 3.53 -13.58 9.75
C LEU A 464 2.92 -13.74 8.36
N LEU A 465 3.17 -12.79 7.46
CA LEU A 465 2.68 -12.83 6.09
C LEU A 465 3.21 -14.07 5.34
N ALA A 466 4.51 -14.37 5.47
CA ALA A 466 5.09 -15.57 4.88
C ALA A 466 4.45 -16.85 5.43
N LEU A 467 4.22 -16.91 6.75
CA LEU A 467 3.62 -18.09 7.43
C LEU A 467 2.19 -18.34 6.93
N TYR A 468 1.35 -17.30 6.87
CA TYR A 468 -0.03 -17.44 6.38
C TYR A 468 -0.08 -17.84 4.90
N VAL A 469 0.78 -17.27 4.06
CA VAL A 469 0.82 -17.60 2.63
C VAL A 469 1.34 -19.01 2.42
N VAL A 470 2.51 -19.36 2.96
CA VAL A 470 3.12 -20.69 2.79
C VAL A 470 2.25 -21.77 3.45
N GLY A 471 1.81 -21.54 4.68
CA GLY A 471 0.94 -22.47 5.41
C GLY A 471 -0.40 -22.66 4.71
N GLY A 472 -1.03 -21.56 4.30
CA GLY A 472 -2.30 -21.59 3.57
C GLY A 472 -2.21 -22.33 2.24
N PHE A 473 -1.18 -22.08 1.44
CA PHE A 473 -0.98 -22.80 0.17
C PHE A 473 -0.63 -24.27 0.38
N THR A 474 0.16 -24.61 1.39
CA THR A 474 0.50 -26.00 1.73
C THR A 474 -0.75 -26.78 2.15
N CYS A 475 -1.58 -26.18 3.01
CA CYS A 475 -2.86 -26.75 3.40
C CYS A 475 -3.79 -26.90 2.20
N ALA A 476 -3.91 -25.85 1.35
CA ALA A 476 -4.72 -25.87 0.15
C ALA A 476 -4.32 -26.99 -0.83
N ILE A 477 -3.04 -27.24 -1.05
CA ILE A 477 -2.56 -28.34 -1.89
C ILE A 477 -3.03 -29.71 -1.33
N GLY A 478 -2.98 -29.91 -0.02
CA GLY A 478 -3.51 -31.09 0.64
C GLY A 478 -5.03 -31.25 0.43
N VAL A 479 -5.77 -30.18 0.63
CA VAL A 479 -7.21 -30.11 0.40
C VAL A 479 -7.54 -30.42 -1.06
N PHE A 480 -6.83 -29.79 -2.02
CA PHE A 480 -7.05 -30.04 -3.46
C PHE A 480 -6.79 -31.49 -3.84
N ALA A 481 -5.73 -32.10 -3.33
CA ALA A 481 -5.44 -33.51 -3.59
C ALA A 481 -6.53 -34.44 -3.05
N LEU A 482 -6.97 -34.23 -1.80
CA LEU A 482 -8.02 -35.02 -1.16
C LEU A 482 -9.37 -34.89 -1.86
N PHE A 483 -9.84 -33.67 -2.09
CA PHE A 483 -11.15 -33.44 -2.72
C PHE A 483 -11.15 -33.83 -4.20
N SER A 484 -10.04 -33.64 -4.93
CA SER A 484 -9.93 -34.12 -6.31
C SER A 484 -9.99 -35.64 -6.40
N GLN A 485 -9.32 -36.34 -5.49
CA GLN A 485 -9.40 -37.82 -5.42
C GLN A 485 -10.81 -38.27 -5.07
N GLY A 486 -11.46 -37.63 -4.11
CA GLY A 486 -12.85 -37.88 -3.72
C GLY A 486 -13.82 -37.65 -4.88
N ALA A 487 -13.68 -36.53 -5.57
CA ALA A 487 -14.52 -36.18 -6.73
C ALA A 487 -14.39 -37.17 -7.89
N ILE A 488 -13.16 -37.61 -8.21
CA ILE A 488 -12.91 -38.64 -9.24
C ILE A 488 -13.56 -39.98 -8.83
N SER A 489 -13.47 -40.33 -7.55
CA SER A 489 -14.11 -41.57 -7.03
C SER A 489 -15.63 -41.48 -7.05
N LEU A 490 -16.19 -40.34 -6.71
CA LEU A 490 -17.63 -40.06 -6.74
C LEU A 490 -18.16 -40.08 -8.19
N LEU A 491 -17.45 -39.44 -9.12
CA LEU A 491 -17.80 -39.37 -10.52
C LEU A 491 -17.93 -40.81 -11.12
N ARG A 492 -17.04 -41.72 -10.71
CA ARG A 492 -17.12 -43.12 -11.09
C ARG A 492 -18.39 -43.81 -10.57
N ARG A 493 -18.85 -43.45 -9.36
CA ARG A 493 -20.06 -44.04 -8.78
C ARG A 493 -21.36 -43.47 -9.42
N LEU A 494 -21.36 -42.20 -9.80
CA LEU A 494 -22.50 -41.51 -10.37
C LEU A 494 -22.73 -41.83 -11.85
N VAL A 495 -21.68 -42.09 -12.63
CA VAL A 495 -21.77 -42.39 -14.04
C VAL A 495 -22.11 -43.88 -14.24
N VAL A 496 -23.42 -44.13 -14.39
CA VAL A 496 -23.93 -45.51 -14.61
C VAL A 496 -23.61 -45.96 -16.03
N GLU A 497 -22.94 -47.13 -16.18
CA GLU A 497 -22.43 -47.61 -17.48
C GLU A 497 -23.53 -47.87 -18.53
N ARG A 498 -24.76 -48.19 -18.12
CA ARG A 498 -25.87 -48.47 -19.05
C ARG A 498 -26.71 -47.25 -19.46
N ALA A 499 -26.74 -46.21 -18.62
CA ALA A 499 -27.62 -45.06 -18.84
C ALA A 499 -26.89 -43.81 -19.37
N SER A 500 -25.52 -43.76 -19.26
CA SER A 500 -24.77 -42.54 -19.60
C SER A 500 -24.30 -42.52 -21.07
N PRO A 501 -24.22 -41.33 -21.71
CA PRO A 501 -23.69 -41.19 -23.08
C PRO A 501 -22.26 -41.70 -23.23
N VAL A 502 -21.92 -42.24 -24.43
CA VAL A 502 -20.61 -42.86 -24.71
C VAL A 502 -19.43 -41.90 -24.41
N TRP A 503 -19.56 -40.63 -24.74
CA TRP A 503 -18.50 -39.63 -24.47
C TRP A 503 -18.24 -39.46 -22.98
N LEU A 504 -19.26 -39.47 -22.13
CA LEU A 504 -19.12 -39.28 -20.68
C LEU A 504 -18.48 -40.53 -20.04
N ARG A 505 -18.88 -41.76 -20.48
CA ARG A 505 -18.28 -43.01 -20.04
C ARG A 505 -16.77 -43.07 -20.35
N ILE A 506 -16.38 -42.70 -21.57
CA ILE A 506 -14.98 -42.71 -22.00
C ILE A 506 -14.18 -41.65 -21.19
N ALA A 507 -14.71 -40.44 -21.03
CA ALA A 507 -14.08 -39.39 -20.26
C ALA A 507 -13.84 -39.83 -18.78
N THR A 508 -14.88 -40.39 -18.14
CA THR A 508 -14.78 -40.87 -16.74
C THR A 508 -13.78 -42.00 -16.58
N ARG A 509 -13.79 -42.98 -17.51
CA ARG A 509 -12.82 -44.07 -17.50
C ARG A 509 -11.38 -43.58 -17.67
N GLN A 510 -11.12 -42.60 -18.55
CA GLN A 510 -9.80 -42.03 -18.75
C GLN A 510 -9.31 -41.30 -17.51
N ILE A 511 -10.13 -40.43 -16.89
CA ILE A 511 -9.82 -39.71 -15.68
C ILE A 511 -9.46 -40.68 -14.53
N HIS A 512 -10.25 -41.75 -14.40
CA HIS A 512 -10.03 -42.76 -13.34
C HIS A 512 -8.79 -43.63 -13.58
N ALA A 513 -8.56 -44.06 -14.83
CA ALA A 513 -7.42 -44.91 -15.19
C ALA A 513 -6.08 -44.22 -14.85
N LYS A 514 -6.03 -42.86 -14.88
CA LYS A 514 -4.87 -42.08 -14.54
C LYS A 514 -5.17 -41.09 -13.40
N SER A 515 -5.84 -41.58 -12.33
CA SER A 515 -6.34 -40.76 -11.23
C SER A 515 -5.24 -39.89 -10.60
N ALA A 516 -4.05 -40.42 -10.33
CA ALA A 516 -2.93 -39.67 -9.77
C ALA A 516 -2.48 -38.50 -10.68
N TYR A 517 -2.52 -38.68 -12.00
CA TYR A 517 -2.19 -37.62 -12.96
C TYR A 517 -3.30 -36.56 -13.01
N SER A 518 -4.57 -36.98 -13.02
CA SER A 518 -5.71 -36.07 -13.01
C SER A 518 -5.77 -35.23 -11.72
N VAL A 519 -5.52 -35.85 -10.55
CA VAL A 519 -5.41 -35.15 -9.27
C VAL A 519 -4.32 -34.11 -9.31
N LEU A 520 -3.13 -34.45 -9.80
CA LEU A 520 -2.03 -33.49 -9.94
C LEU A 520 -2.41 -32.32 -10.85
N GLN A 521 -3.07 -32.59 -11.98
CA GLN A 521 -3.47 -31.57 -12.94
C GLN A 521 -4.52 -30.61 -12.35
N ILE A 522 -5.54 -31.16 -11.66
CA ILE A 522 -6.56 -30.36 -10.99
C ILE A 522 -5.92 -29.52 -9.87
N SER A 523 -5.05 -30.13 -9.05
CA SER A 523 -4.37 -29.41 -7.97
C SER A 523 -3.45 -28.30 -8.48
N ALA A 524 -2.70 -28.54 -9.54
CA ALA A 524 -1.85 -27.50 -10.14
C ALA A 524 -2.66 -26.34 -10.73
N LEU A 525 -3.77 -26.64 -11.40
CA LEU A 525 -4.71 -25.62 -11.89
C LEU A 525 -5.35 -24.85 -10.73
N ALA A 526 -5.78 -25.57 -9.68
CA ALA A 526 -6.38 -24.96 -8.50
C ALA A 526 -5.41 -24.05 -7.75
N VAL A 527 -4.13 -24.42 -7.60
CA VAL A 527 -3.10 -23.57 -6.98
C VAL A 527 -2.87 -22.29 -7.81
N GLY A 528 -2.82 -22.41 -9.14
CA GLY A 528 -2.70 -21.24 -10.02
C GLY A 528 -3.92 -20.31 -9.91
N LEU A 529 -5.13 -20.87 -9.91
CA LEU A 529 -6.36 -20.10 -9.71
C LEU A 529 -6.46 -19.50 -8.32
N LEU A 530 -6.03 -20.23 -7.28
CA LEU A 530 -5.99 -19.75 -5.90
C LEU A 530 -5.14 -18.48 -5.77
N ALA A 531 -3.94 -18.46 -6.35
CA ALA A 531 -3.09 -17.28 -6.34
C ALA A 531 -3.73 -16.08 -7.05
N LEU A 532 -4.36 -16.31 -8.22
CA LEU A 532 -5.08 -15.26 -8.95
C LEU A 532 -6.30 -14.76 -8.18
N PHE A 533 -7.05 -15.64 -7.54
CA PHE A 533 -8.24 -15.28 -6.76
C PHE A 533 -7.89 -14.52 -5.49
N LEU A 534 -6.84 -14.94 -4.77
CA LEU A 534 -6.34 -14.17 -3.62
C LEU A 534 -5.92 -12.76 -4.02
N LEU A 535 -5.18 -12.66 -5.13
CA LEU A 535 -4.76 -11.38 -5.66
C LEU A 535 -5.97 -10.50 -6.00
N PHE A 536 -7.00 -11.07 -6.66
CA PHE A 536 -8.22 -10.35 -7.05
C PHE A 536 -9.04 -9.88 -5.83
N LEU A 537 -9.24 -10.74 -4.84
CA LEU A 537 -10.01 -10.43 -3.63
C LEU A 537 -9.34 -9.31 -2.83
N LEU A 538 -8.07 -9.50 -2.49
CA LEU A 538 -7.34 -8.54 -1.66
C LEU A 538 -7.19 -7.17 -2.34
N ARG A 539 -7.04 -7.13 -3.67
CA ARG A 539 -7.04 -5.86 -4.41
C ARG A 539 -8.35 -5.09 -4.22
N THR A 540 -9.48 -5.77 -4.47
CA THR A 540 -10.79 -5.12 -4.49
C THR A 540 -11.08 -4.47 -3.14
N ASP A 541 -10.86 -5.23 -2.06
CA ASP A 541 -11.16 -4.77 -0.71
C ASP A 541 -10.15 -3.74 -0.20
N LEU A 542 -8.86 -3.87 -0.54
CA LEU A 542 -7.82 -2.91 -0.18
C LEU A 542 -8.06 -1.54 -0.84
N ILE A 543 -8.33 -1.53 -2.16
CA ILE A 543 -8.61 -0.28 -2.89
C ILE A 543 -9.90 0.36 -2.37
N GLN A 544 -10.91 -0.43 -2.06
CA GLN A 544 -12.16 0.08 -1.50
C GLN A 544 -11.95 0.64 -0.09
N SER A 545 -11.16 -0.01 0.75
CA SER A 545 -10.78 0.47 2.07
C SER A 545 -10.02 1.81 1.99
N TRP A 546 -9.10 1.95 1.05
CA TRP A 546 -8.37 3.22 0.86
C TRP A 546 -9.25 4.34 0.32
N ARG A 547 -10.14 4.05 -0.63
CA ARG A 547 -11.10 5.04 -1.14
C ARG A 547 -12.10 5.50 -0.07
N ASN A 548 -12.46 4.60 0.83
CA ASN A 548 -13.36 4.90 1.93
C ASN A 548 -12.64 5.68 3.07
N ALA A 549 -11.33 5.54 3.20
CA ALA A 549 -10.54 6.25 4.22
C ALA A 549 -10.54 7.78 4.03
N THR A 550 -10.76 8.27 2.80
CA THR A 550 -10.93 9.70 2.51
C THR A 550 -12.16 9.91 1.64
N PRO A 551 -13.36 10.00 2.22
CA PRO A 551 -14.58 10.23 1.45
C PRO A 551 -14.48 11.53 0.65
N LYS A 552 -14.98 11.52 -0.60
CA LYS A 552 -15.01 12.72 -1.46
C LYS A 552 -15.80 13.88 -0.85
N ASP A 553 -16.67 13.57 0.10
CA ASP A 553 -17.51 14.53 0.83
C ASP A 553 -16.98 14.83 2.24
N ALA A 554 -15.72 14.49 2.52
CA ALA A 554 -15.09 14.85 3.79
C ALA A 554 -15.11 16.38 4.00
N PRO A 555 -15.41 16.85 5.23
CA PRO A 555 -15.30 18.25 5.57
C PRO A 555 -13.89 18.78 5.32
N ASN A 556 -13.78 19.93 4.68
CA ASN A 556 -12.51 20.61 4.46
C ASN A 556 -12.35 21.89 5.29
N ARG A 557 -13.39 22.26 6.05
CA ARG A 557 -13.39 23.36 7.02
C ARG A 557 -13.88 22.88 8.37
N PHE A 558 -13.15 23.28 9.42
CA PHE A 558 -13.58 23.17 10.80
C PHE A 558 -13.68 24.55 11.40
N VAL A 559 -14.77 24.84 12.06
CA VAL A 559 -15.01 26.10 12.76
C VAL A 559 -15.24 25.80 14.22
N ILE A 560 -14.46 26.42 15.09
CA ILE A 560 -14.54 26.26 16.54
C ILE A 560 -14.83 27.59 17.23
N ASN A 561 -15.21 27.54 18.50
CA ASN A 561 -15.50 28.70 19.33
C ASN A 561 -16.76 29.48 18.86
N ILE A 562 -17.73 28.78 18.26
CA ILE A 562 -19.04 29.36 17.99
C ILE A 562 -19.78 29.44 19.30
N GLN A 563 -20.17 30.64 19.76
CA GLN A 563 -20.86 30.84 21.02
C GLN A 563 -22.34 30.44 20.91
N SER A 564 -22.97 30.12 22.04
CA SER A 564 -24.36 29.63 22.07
C SER A 564 -25.38 30.63 21.53
N ASP A 565 -25.14 31.94 21.73
CA ASP A 565 -25.97 33.03 21.23
C ASP A 565 -25.84 33.23 19.71
N GLN A 566 -24.73 32.83 19.11
CA GLN A 566 -24.45 32.93 17.66
C GLN A 566 -24.84 31.64 16.89
N ALA A 567 -25.21 30.57 17.57
CA ALA A 567 -25.40 29.26 16.97
C ALA A 567 -26.45 29.23 15.84
N SER A 568 -27.58 29.94 16.02
CA SER A 568 -28.64 30.03 15.03
C SER A 568 -28.21 30.84 13.80
N ASP A 569 -27.57 31.99 14.02
CA ASP A 569 -27.14 32.89 12.97
C ASP A 569 -26.02 32.27 12.15
N PHE A 570 -25.12 31.54 12.81
CA PHE A 570 -24.05 30.83 12.10
C PHE A 570 -24.59 29.70 11.20
N LYS A 571 -25.57 28.91 11.67
CA LYS A 571 -26.25 27.90 10.84
C LYS A 571 -26.96 28.54 9.63
N ASN A 572 -27.62 29.68 9.85
CA ASN A 572 -28.28 30.42 8.76
C ASN A 572 -27.26 30.93 7.73
N ALA A 573 -26.11 31.44 8.17
CA ALA A 573 -25.05 31.88 7.30
C ALA A 573 -24.47 30.73 6.46
N LEU A 574 -24.24 29.52 7.06
CA LEU A 574 -23.83 28.34 6.31
C LEU A 574 -24.83 27.95 5.22
N ASN A 575 -26.13 27.89 5.60
CA ASN A 575 -27.18 27.56 4.64
C ASN A 575 -27.30 28.59 3.50
N ALA A 576 -27.20 29.87 3.83
CA ALA A 576 -27.20 30.95 2.84
C ALA A 576 -25.99 30.88 1.89
N GLY A 577 -24.86 30.44 2.38
CA GLY A 577 -23.64 30.17 1.60
C GLY A 577 -23.68 28.88 0.78
N GLY A 578 -24.79 28.09 0.83
CA GLY A 578 -24.95 26.87 0.05
C GLY A 578 -24.45 25.61 0.75
N VAL A 579 -24.05 25.67 2.03
CA VAL A 579 -23.64 24.52 2.84
C VAL A 579 -24.88 23.93 3.52
N THR A 580 -25.43 22.85 2.96
CA THR A 580 -26.63 22.19 3.47
C THR A 580 -26.35 21.01 4.40
N GLN A 581 -25.14 20.45 4.34
CA GLN A 581 -24.69 19.34 5.18
C GLN A 581 -23.46 19.75 5.96
N PHE A 582 -23.53 19.71 7.27
CA PHE A 582 -22.43 19.98 8.19
C PHE A 582 -22.57 19.19 9.48
N ASP A 583 -21.44 18.81 10.05
CA ASP A 583 -21.39 18.27 11.40
C ASP A 583 -21.53 19.43 12.39
N TRP A 584 -22.34 19.23 13.44
CA TRP A 584 -22.59 20.23 14.47
C TRP A 584 -22.62 19.58 15.83
N TYR A 585 -21.64 19.94 16.67
CA TYR A 585 -21.53 19.38 18.01
C TYR A 585 -21.23 20.45 19.05
N PRO A 586 -21.82 20.34 20.27
CA PRO A 586 -21.37 21.11 21.42
C PRO A 586 -19.98 20.64 21.86
N MET A 587 -19.16 21.56 22.34
CA MET A 587 -17.82 21.31 22.87
C MET A 587 -17.73 21.91 24.26
N ILE A 588 -17.55 21.06 25.26
CA ILE A 588 -17.46 21.38 26.68
C ILE A 588 -16.07 20.99 27.16
N LYS A 589 -15.37 21.89 27.85
CA LYS A 589 -14.07 21.57 28.42
C LYS A 589 -14.24 20.99 29.80
N GLY A 590 -13.71 19.79 30.03
CA GLY A 590 -13.78 19.14 31.35
C GLY A 590 -12.46 18.44 31.69
N ARG A 591 -12.04 18.54 32.93
CA ARG A 591 -10.83 17.84 33.42
C ARG A 591 -11.25 16.56 34.15
N LEU A 592 -10.62 15.44 33.82
CA LEU A 592 -10.83 14.17 34.50
C LEU A 592 -10.19 14.24 35.91
N VAL A 593 -11.00 14.19 36.98
CA VAL A 593 -10.52 14.32 38.35
C VAL A 593 -10.57 13.04 39.14
N ALA A 594 -11.54 12.13 38.85
CA ALA A 594 -11.60 10.84 39.52
C ALA A 594 -12.14 9.72 38.64
N ILE A 595 -11.69 8.50 38.95
CA ILE A 595 -12.16 7.24 38.35
C ILE A 595 -12.61 6.35 39.52
N ASN A 596 -13.85 5.88 39.52
CA ASN A 596 -14.42 5.05 40.60
C ASN A 596 -14.19 5.64 41.99
N SER A 597 -14.37 6.98 42.11
CA SER A 597 -14.16 7.76 43.37
C SER A 597 -12.69 7.92 43.80
N GLU A 598 -11.73 7.31 43.10
CA GLU A 598 -10.30 7.54 43.35
C GLU A 598 -9.82 8.76 42.57
N THR A 599 -9.13 9.68 43.20
CA THR A 599 -8.55 10.85 42.56
C THR A 599 -7.47 10.43 41.57
N VAL A 600 -7.55 10.94 40.34
CA VAL A 600 -6.61 10.64 39.29
C VAL A 600 -5.44 11.62 39.36
N THR A 601 -4.21 11.07 39.48
CA THR A 601 -2.98 11.83 39.48
C THR A 601 -2.04 11.30 38.38
N THR A 602 -1.18 12.14 37.86
CA THR A 602 -0.18 11.77 36.83
C THR A 602 0.73 10.62 37.27
N ASN A 603 1.04 10.56 38.57
CA ASN A 603 1.93 9.54 39.17
C ASN A 603 1.31 8.11 39.17
N ARG A 604 0.02 7.98 38.92
CA ARG A 604 -0.69 6.67 38.86
C ARG A 604 -0.29 5.85 37.62
N TYR A 605 0.14 6.52 36.57
CA TYR A 605 0.42 5.89 35.27
C TYR A 605 1.92 5.92 34.97
N SER A 606 2.46 4.78 34.56
CA SER A 606 3.84 4.67 34.09
C SER A 606 3.98 5.08 32.61
N ASP A 607 2.89 5.09 31.87
CA ASP A 607 2.84 5.47 30.46
C ASP A 607 2.73 7.00 30.33
N GLU A 608 3.66 7.60 29.61
CA GLU A 608 3.74 9.04 29.34
C GLU A 608 2.48 9.57 28.64
N ARG A 609 1.89 8.78 27.74
CA ARG A 609 0.65 9.11 27.04
C ARG A 609 -0.54 9.19 28.01
N ALA A 610 -0.62 8.26 28.94
CA ALA A 610 -1.65 8.27 30.00
C ALA A 610 -1.48 9.48 30.94
N GLN A 611 -0.24 9.82 31.33
CA GLN A 611 0.05 11.01 32.14
C GLN A 611 -0.41 12.29 31.44
N HIS A 612 -0.10 12.44 30.16
CA HIS A 612 -0.54 13.61 29.37
C HIS A 612 -2.07 13.68 29.19
N LEU A 613 -2.73 12.54 29.04
CA LEU A 613 -4.20 12.50 28.95
C LEU A 613 -4.87 12.98 30.22
N VAL A 614 -4.34 12.61 31.37
CA VAL A 614 -4.87 12.98 32.67
C VAL A 614 -4.60 14.45 33.04
N ASP A 615 -3.47 14.99 32.60
CA ASP A 615 -3.08 16.38 32.92
C ASP A 615 -3.79 17.45 32.07
N ARG A 616 -4.39 17.06 30.96
CA ARG A 616 -5.07 18.00 30.05
C ARG A 616 -6.59 18.02 30.27
N GLU A 617 -7.21 19.12 29.83
CA GLU A 617 -8.66 19.16 29.65
C GLU A 617 -9.12 18.29 28.48
N PHE A 618 -10.21 17.58 28.67
CA PHE A 618 -10.91 16.85 27.62
C PHE A 618 -11.95 17.76 26.94
N ASN A 619 -12.06 17.64 25.64
CA ASN A 619 -13.22 18.14 24.93
C ASN A 619 -14.32 17.08 25.03
N LEU A 620 -15.33 17.34 25.84
CA LEU A 620 -16.52 16.54 25.99
C LEU A 620 -17.57 17.02 25.00
N SER A 621 -18.46 16.13 24.60
CA SER A 621 -19.61 16.46 23.77
C SER A 621 -20.84 15.66 24.19
N TYR A 622 -22.01 16.04 23.72
CA TYR A 622 -23.21 15.24 23.84
C TYR A 622 -23.95 15.16 22.49
N SER A 623 -24.65 14.02 22.29
CA SER A 623 -25.43 13.79 21.08
C SER A 623 -26.50 12.76 21.36
N ASP A 624 -27.73 12.99 20.88
CA ASP A 624 -28.83 12.02 21.02
C ASP A 624 -28.52 10.72 20.26
N LYS A 625 -27.94 10.81 19.07
CA LYS A 625 -27.59 9.66 18.24
C LYS A 625 -26.09 9.40 18.28
N ALA A 626 -25.73 8.13 18.25
CA ALA A 626 -24.34 7.75 18.06
C ALA A 626 -23.82 8.33 16.72
N PRO A 627 -22.62 8.96 16.69
CA PRO A 627 -22.06 9.46 15.46
C PRO A 627 -21.94 8.34 14.40
N ALA A 628 -22.36 8.62 13.15
CA ALA A 628 -22.50 7.63 12.09
C ALA A 628 -21.18 6.92 11.71
N ASN A 629 -20.04 7.56 11.97
CA ASN A 629 -18.68 7.06 11.70
C ASN A 629 -17.99 6.46 12.93
N ASN A 630 -18.77 6.15 14.00
CA ASN A 630 -18.30 5.47 15.18
C ASN A 630 -18.98 4.09 15.30
N THR A 631 -18.19 3.05 15.56
CA THR A 631 -18.68 1.69 15.77
C THR A 631 -18.64 1.36 17.27
N ILE A 632 -19.73 0.90 17.84
CA ILE A 632 -19.78 0.46 19.24
C ILE A 632 -19.14 -0.93 19.30
N VAL A 633 -18.00 -1.04 20.00
CA VAL A 633 -17.25 -2.29 20.16
C VAL A 633 -17.53 -2.97 21.49
N GLY A 634 -18.15 -2.27 22.43
CA GLY A 634 -18.55 -2.83 23.72
C GLY A 634 -19.66 -2.03 24.39
N GLY A 635 -20.52 -2.70 25.16
CA GLY A 635 -21.63 -2.05 25.83
C GLY A 635 -22.81 -1.71 24.92
N ARG A 636 -23.55 -0.64 25.28
CA ARG A 636 -24.76 -0.20 24.58
C ARG A 636 -24.84 1.33 24.51
N TRP A 637 -25.47 1.84 23.47
CA TRP A 637 -25.87 3.23 23.35
C TRP A 637 -27.39 3.33 23.43
N ILE A 638 -27.90 4.06 24.42
CA ILE A 638 -29.34 4.35 24.57
C ILE A 638 -29.50 5.87 24.47
N GLU A 639 -30.34 6.32 23.54
CA GLU A 639 -30.64 7.73 23.34
C GLU A 639 -31.31 8.27 24.65
N GLY A 640 -30.80 9.40 25.16
CA GLY A 640 -31.35 10.02 26.35
C GLY A 640 -30.99 9.36 27.66
N GLU A 641 -30.08 8.39 27.75
CA GLU A 641 -29.68 7.74 29.00
C GLU A 641 -28.95 8.74 29.91
N ALA A 642 -29.51 8.99 31.09
CA ALA A 642 -28.92 9.91 32.06
C ALA A 642 -27.69 9.29 32.72
N ASN A 643 -26.69 10.13 33.06
CA ASN A 643 -25.44 9.74 33.71
C ASN A 643 -24.64 8.65 32.95
N ALA A 644 -24.90 8.47 31.67
CA ALA A 644 -24.18 7.56 30.78
C ALA A 644 -23.10 8.31 30.00
N LEU A 645 -22.00 7.63 29.68
CA LEU A 645 -20.99 8.13 28.76
C LEU A 645 -20.45 7.03 27.86
N SER A 646 -20.08 7.44 26.66
CA SER A 646 -19.39 6.62 25.69
C SER A 646 -17.96 7.10 25.55
N ILE A 647 -17.02 6.16 25.69
CA ILE A 647 -15.58 6.45 25.59
C ILE A 647 -14.98 5.84 24.33
N GLU A 648 -13.94 6.48 23.79
CA GLU A 648 -13.15 5.96 22.67
C GLU A 648 -12.24 4.82 23.16
N GLU A 649 -12.14 3.76 22.34
CA GLU A 649 -11.42 2.51 22.66
C GLU A 649 -9.93 2.73 23.00
N GLY A 650 -9.23 3.62 22.29
CA GLY A 650 -7.80 3.89 22.50
C GLY A 650 -7.57 4.52 23.89
N ILE A 651 -8.39 5.49 24.27
CA ILE A 651 -8.33 6.09 25.62
C ILE A 651 -8.72 5.08 26.69
N ALA A 652 -9.77 4.28 26.45
CA ALA A 652 -10.17 3.25 27.40
C ALA A 652 -9.01 2.28 27.67
N LYS A 653 -8.29 1.85 26.67
CA LYS A 653 -7.10 1.01 26.81
C LYS A 653 -5.95 1.73 27.53
N THR A 654 -5.65 2.96 27.15
CA THR A 654 -4.52 3.74 27.70
C THR A 654 -4.72 4.06 29.20
N LEU A 655 -5.94 4.37 29.60
CA LEU A 655 -6.29 4.66 31.00
C LEU A 655 -6.77 3.44 31.77
N HIS A 656 -6.78 2.24 31.16
CA HIS A 656 -7.27 0.97 31.74
C HIS A 656 -8.73 1.01 32.21
N LEU A 657 -9.59 1.73 31.48
CA LEU A 657 -11.00 1.90 31.80
C LEU A 657 -11.85 0.72 31.28
N LYS A 658 -12.90 0.38 32.04
CA LYS A 658 -13.83 -0.72 31.72
C LYS A 658 -15.27 -0.22 31.67
N LEU A 659 -16.13 -0.99 31.02
CA LEU A 659 -17.59 -0.78 31.10
C LEU A 659 -18.05 -0.84 32.55
N GLY A 660 -18.85 0.15 32.95
CA GLY A 660 -19.32 0.30 34.31
C GLY A 660 -18.47 1.18 35.23
N ASP A 661 -17.27 1.59 34.81
CA ASP A 661 -16.47 2.54 35.58
C ASP A 661 -17.14 3.93 35.60
N MET A 662 -17.07 4.60 36.73
CA MET A 662 -17.59 5.94 36.93
C MET A 662 -16.49 6.95 36.75
N LEU A 663 -16.70 7.89 35.84
CA LEU A 663 -15.77 9.00 35.62
C LEU A 663 -16.34 10.29 36.18
N ARG A 664 -15.51 11.05 36.89
CA ARG A 664 -15.84 12.39 37.41
C ARG A 664 -15.01 13.42 36.64
N PHE A 665 -15.69 14.35 35.99
CA PHE A 665 -15.09 15.49 35.33
C PHE A 665 -15.35 16.77 36.13
N ASP A 666 -14.37 17.65 36.17
CA ASP A 666 -14.56 19.03 36.64
C ASP A 666 -14.75 19.93 35.38
N ILE A 667 -15.91 20.56 35.30
CA ILE A 667 -16.31 21.44 34.21
C ILE A 667 -16.45 22.85 34.75
N SER A 668 -15.42 23.65 34.67
CA SER A 668 -15.41 25.03 35.21
C SER A 668 -15.77 25.13 36.69
N GLY A 669 -15.37 24.18 37.52
CA GLY A 669 -15.69 24.09 38.96
C GLY A 669 -16.96 23.31 39.29
N ILE A 670 -17.70 22.82 38.30
CA ILE A 670 -18.91 22.00 38.48
C ILE A 670 -18.51 20.52 38.28
N PRO A 671 -18.64 19.67 39.34
CA PRO A 671 -18.37 18.26 39.20
C PRO A 671 -19.47 17.55 38.41
N TYR A 672 -19.10 16.78 37.39
CA TYR A 672 -20.04 15.97 36.61
C TYR A 672 -19.61 14.51 36.63
N GLU A 673 -20.53 13.60 37.01
CA GLU A 673 -20.27 12.16 37.07
C GLU A 673 -21.09 11.40 36.07
N ALA A 674 -20.44 10.45 35.36
CA ALA A 674 -21.12 9.55 34.46
C ALA A 674 -20.44 8.18 34.39
N ILE A 675 -21.24 7.15 34.09
CA ILE A 675 -20.81 5.76 34.00
C ILE A 675 -20.53 5.40 32.57
N ILE A 676 -19.45 4.66 32.30
CA ILE A 676 -19.12 4.14 30.98
C ILE A 676 -20.13 3.06 30.60
N THR A 677 -21.08 3.39 29.71
CA THR A 677 -22.10 2.45 29.21
C THR A 677 -21.72 1.87 27.84
N SER A 678 -20.84 2.52 27.12
CA SER A 678 -20.31 2.02 25.83
C SER A 678 -18.88 2.42 25.55
N VAL A 679 -18.20 1.53 24.84
CA VAL A 679 -16.88 1.77 24.24
C VAL A 679 -17.05 1.79 22.73
N ARG A 680 -16.54 2.82 22.07
CA ARG A 680 -16.67 3.00 20.63
C ARG A 680 -15.30 3.10 19.96
N LYS A 681 -15.21 2.50 18.77
CA LYS A 681 -14.09 2.67 17.84
C LYS A 681 -14.38 3.87 16.96
N VAL A 682 -13.53 4.87 17.04
CA VAL A 682 -13.63 6.11 16.27
C VAL A 682 -12.79 5.99 15.01
N ASP A 683 -13.39 6.25 13.86
CA ASP A 683 -12.64 6.40 12.61
C ASP A 683 -12.10 7.84 12.49
N TRP A 684 -10.88 8.03 12.97
CA TRP A 684 -10.18 9.31 12.88
C TRP A 684 -9.82 9.71 11.45
N SER A 685 -9.76 8.73 10.52
CA SER A 685 -9.45 8.97 9.10
C SER A 685 -10.63 9.59 8.34
N SER A 686 -11.85 9.50 8.86
CA SER A 686 -13.05 10.07 8.26
C SER A 686 -13.03 11.60 8.14
N MET A 687 -12.09 12.26 8.83
CA MET A 687 -11.99 13.73 8.93
C MET A 687 -13.29 14.41 9.38
N ARG A 688 -14.19 13.69 10.04
CA ARG A 688 -15.38 14.24 10.68
C ARG A 688 -15.11 14.64 12.12
N THR A 689 -15.99 15.47 12.66
CA THR A 689 -15.88 15.88 14.06
C THR A 689 -16.07 14.68 14.98
N ASN A 690 -15.06 14.41 15.81
CA ASN A 690 -15.04 13.31 16.76
C ASN A 690 -14.56 13.77 18.13
N PHE A 691 -15.03 13.09 19.18
CA PHE A 691 -14.67 13.35 20.56
C PHE A 691 -14.23 12.07 21.25
N PHE A 692 -13.35 12.18 22.22
CA PHE A 692 -12.92 11.05 23.03
C PHE A 692 -14.01 10.57 23.98
N VAL A 693 -14.83 11.52 24.46
CA VAL A 693 -15.96 11.24 25.35
C VAL A 693 -17.20 11.91 24.79
N ILE A 694 -18.28 11.14 24.62
CA ILE A 694 -19.59 11.65 24.21
C ILE A 694 -20.65 11.11 25.17
N LEU A 695 -21.58 11.97 25.54
CA LEU A 695 -22.71 11.60 26.37
C LEU A 695 -23.97 11.43 25.51
N PRO A 696 -24.78 10.36 25.76
CA PRO A 696 -26.01 10.14 25.03
C PRO A 696 -27.12 11.03 25.57
N GLN A 697 -27.11 12.25 25.34
CA GLN A 697 -27.99 13.35 25.79
C GLN A 697 -27.74 13.94 27.19
N GLY A 698 -27.95 15.19 27.26
CA GLY A 698 -27.85 15.96 28.12
C GLY A 698 -28.33 16.79 29.22
N GLN A 699 -28.02 16.55 30.45
CA GLN A 699 -27.96 17.49 31.52
C GLN A 699 -26.83 18.54 31.41
N MET A 700 -26.24 18.65 30.21
CA MET A 700 -25.07 19.53 29.96
C MET A 700 -25.44 20.80 29.21
N GLN A 701 -26.70 21.02 28.86
CA GLN A 701 -27.14 22.22 28.12
C GLN A 701 -26.90 23.52 28.91
N ASP A 702 -26.91 23.45 30.22
CA ASP A 702 -26.72 24.59 31.13
C ASP A 702 -25.23 24.87 31.45
N LEU A 703 -24.30 24.02 30.95
CA LEU A 703 -22.88 24.17 31.21
C LEU A 703 -22.24 25.11 30.18
N PRO A 704 -21.15 25.81 30.57
CA PRO A 704 -20.40 26.62 29.62
C PRO A 704 -19.95 25.80 28.42
N GLN A 705 -20.46 26.14 27.23
CA GLN A 705 -20.23 25.40 26.03
C GLN A 705 -20.01 26.33 24.83
N SER A 706 -19.22 25.88 23.88
CA SER A 706 -19.14 26.43 22.54
C SER A 706 -19.54 25.35 21.52
N TYR A 707 -19.72 25.72 20.28
CA TYR A 707 -20.00 24.74 19.22
C TYR A 707 -18.82 24.61 18.26
N ILE A 708 -18.68 23.41 17.72
CA ILE A 708 -17.79 23.08 16.61
C ILE A 708 -18.65 22.66 15.43
N ALA A 709 -18.31 23.20 14.26
CA ALA A 709 -18.90 22.80 13.00
C ALA A 709 -17.82 22.28 12.04
N ALA A 710 -18.15 21.22 11.29
CA ALA A 710 -17.29 20.74 10.21
C ALA A 710 -18.13 20.60 8.94
N PHE A 711 -17.66 21.17 7.84
CA PHE A 711 -18.38 21.20 6.57
C PHE A 711 -17.43 21.26 5.37
N LYS A 712 -17.97 20.93 4.20
CA LYS A 712 -17.28 21.13 2.93
C LYS A 712 -17.61 22.52 2.39
N ALA A 713 -16.61 23.39 2.35
CA ALA A 713 -16.79 24.74 1.84
C ALA A 713 -17.12 24.71 0.33
N PRO A 714 -18.04 25.58 -0.13
CA PRO A 714 -18.31 25.75 -1.54
C PRO A 714 -17.10 26.40 -2.25
N ASN A 715 -16.90 26.12 -3.54
CA ASN A 715 -15.83 26.71 -4.34
C ASN A 715 -16.16 28.17 -4.72
N VAL A 716 -16.52 28.99 -3.73
CA VAL A 716 -16.83 30.42 -3.93
C VAL A 716 -15.72 31.24 -3.26
N ARG A 717 -15.06 32.10 -4.03
CA ARG A 717 -14.04 33.01 -3.50
C ARG A 717 -14.66 33.93 -2.45
N GLY A 718 -13.99 34.07 -1.31
CA GLY A 718 -14.41 34.96 -0.24
C GLY A 718 -15.47 34.40 0.71
N PHE A 719 -15.88 33.13 0.57
CA PHE A 719 -16.82 32.48 1.51
C PHE A 719 -16.28 32.46 2.95
N ASP A 720 -15.03 32.03 3.13
CA ASP A 720 -14.37 31.97 4.43
C ASP A 720 -14.23 33.39 5.04
N ASN A 721 -13.86 34.38 4.22
CA ASN A 721 -13.76 35.75 4.68
C ASN A 721 -15.12 36.34 5.14
N LEU A 722 -16.19 36.00 4.44
CA LEU A 722 -17.54 36.46 4.77
C LEU A 722 -17.97 35.90 6.15
N LEU A 723 -17.72 34.63 6.42
CA LEU A 723 -17.99 34.00 7.70
C LEU A 723 -17.18 34.64 8.84
N VAL A 724 -15.89 34.86 8.64
CA VAL A 724 -15.03 35.45 9.68
C VAL A 724 -15.33 36.92 9.92
N HIS A 725 -15.75 37.66 8.91
CA HIS A 725 -16.22 39.05 9.10
C HIS A 725 -17.50 39.11 9.92
N GLN A 726 -18.44 38.18 9.66
CA GLN A 726 -19.71 38.14 10.36
C GLN A 726 -19.57 37.65 11.81
N PHE A 727 -18.60 36.72 12.04
CA PHE A 727 -18.36 36.11 13.34
C PHE A 727 -16.85 36.22 13.71
N PRO A 728 -16.36 37.35 14.15
CA PRO A 728 -14.91 37.59 14.34
C PRO A 728 -14.29 36.78 15.50
N ASN A 729 -15.09 36.21 16.39
CA ASN A 729 -14.64 35.35 17.51
C ASN A 729 -14.43 33.90 17.13
N VAL A 730 -14.97 33.43 15.99
CA VAL A 730 -14.80 32.06 15.57
C VAL A 730 -13.42 31.84 14.96
N THR A 731 -12.90 30.65 15.15
CA THR A 731 -11.65 30.23 14.52
C THR A 731 -11.97 29.22 13.42
N GLU A 732 -11.75 29.62 12.19
CA GLU A 732 -11.88 28.77 11.02
C GLU A 732 -10.56 28.07 10.72
N ILE A 733 -10.62 26.78 10.44
CA ILE A 733 -9.49 25.89 10.21
C ILE A 733 -9.66 25.27 8.82
N ASP A 734 -8.84 25.69 7.86
CA ASP A 734 -8.80 25.09 6.53
C ASP A 734 -7.89 23.86 6.51
N VAL A 735 -8.49 22.68 6.40
CA VAL A 735 -7.75 21.41 6.23
C VAL A 735 -7.70 20.96 4.77
N GLY A 736 -8.30 21.72 3.85
CA GLY A 736 -8.45 21.32 2.44
C GLY A 736 -7.11 21.09 1.74
N SER A 737 -6.12 21.92 1.99
CA SER A 737 -4.77 21.78 1.41
C SER A 737 -4.09 20.49 1.89
N THR A 738 -4.20 20.18 3.18
CA THR A 738 -3.65 18.97 3.78
C THR A 738 -4.38 17.71 3.29
N LEU A 739 -5.71 17.76 3.21
CA LEU A 739 -6.53 16.68 2.66
C LEU A 739 -6.18 16.38 1.21
N ASN A 740 -6.07 17.42 0.38
CA ASN A 740 -5.68 17.26 -1.01
C ASN A 740 -4.29 16.61 -1.14
N GLN A 741 -3.34 16.99 -0.30
CA GLN A 741 -2.01 16.39 -0.30
C GLN A 741 -2.06 14.90 0.05
N ILE A 742 -2.83 14.52 1.07
CA ILE A 742 -3.02 13.12 1.45
C ILE A 742 -3.74 12.35 0.32
N GLN A 743 -4.79 12.92 -0.28
CA GLN A 743 -5.51 12.31 -1.38
C GLN A 743 -4.62 12.06 -2.60
N VAL A 744 -3.80 13.04 -2.99
CA VAL A 744 -2.83 12.88 -4.09
C VAL A 744 -1.89 11.70 -3.84
N ILE A 745 -1.35 11.57 -2.63
CA ILE A 745 -0.47 10.45 -2.27
C ILE A 745 -1.24 9.12 -2.32
N LEU A 746 -2.45 9.06 -1.77
CA LEU A 746 -3.28 7.86 -1.79
C LEU A 746 -3.67 7.44 -3.22
N ASP A 747 -4.02 8.41 -4.07
CA ASP A 747 -4.33 8.15 -5.48
C ASP A 747 -3.10 7.64 -6.24
N GLN A 748 -1.93 8.21 -6.00
CA GLN A 748 -0.67 7.74 -6.59
C GLN A 748 -0.35 6.31 -6.18
N VAL A 749 -0.46 5.99 -4.88
CA VAL A 749 -0.24 4.64 -4.36
C VAL A 749 -1.27 3.66 -4.94
N THR A 750 -2.54 4.05 -4.97
CA THR A 750 -3.64 3.23 -5.51
C THR A 750 -3.42 2.91 -6.98
N ASN A 751 -3.10 3.91 -7.80
CA ASN A 751 -2.83 3.74 -9.23
C ASN A 751 -1.63 2.83 -9.48
N ALA A 752 -0.55 3.01 -8.71
CA ALA A 752 0.64 2.17 -8.82
C ALA A 752 0.35 0.70 -8.44
N VAL A 753 -0.40 0.48 -7.35
CA VAL A 753 -0.82 -0.86 -6.92
C VAL A 753 -1.77 -1.49 -7.93
N GLU A 754 -2.72 -0.74 -8.48
CA GLU A 754 -3.67 -1.21 -9.49
C GLU A 754 -2.96 -1.66 -10.76
N PHE A 755 -1.98 -0.91 -11.19
CA PHE A 755 -1.16 -1.25 -12.36
C PHE A 755 -0.33 -2.53 -12.14
N LEU A 756 0.34 -2.63 -10.99
CA LEU A 756 1.08 -3.82 -10.59
C LEU A 756 0.20 -5.06 -10.53
N PHE A 757 -1.02 -4.90 -10.04
CA PHE A 757 -2.01 -5.96 -9.97
C PHE A 757 -2.35 -6.51 -11.34
N VAL A 758 -2.73 -5.64 -12.28
CA VAL A 758 -3.09 -6.05 -13.66
C VAL A 758 -1.94 -6.81 -14.30
N PHE A 759 -0.72 -6.34 -14.13
CA PHE A 759 0.46 -7.02 -14.66
C PHE A 759 0.67 -8.39 -14.04
N THR A 760 0.61 -8.50 -12.71
CA THR A 760 0.83 -9.78 -12.02
C THR A 760 -0.27 -10.78 -12.37
N LEU A 761 -1.50 -10.32 -12.53
CA LEU A 761 -2.62 -11.13 -12.98
C LEU A 761 -2.39 -11.65 -14.41
N LEU A 762 -1.92 -10.80 -15.32
CA LEU A 762 -1.57 -11.20 -16.69
C LEU A 762 -0.39 -12.19 -16.70
N ALA A 763 0.67 -11.92 -15.95
CA ALA A 763 1.80 -12.83 -15.83
C ALA A 763 1.37 -14.19 -15.25
N GLY A 764 0.55 -14.20 -14.20
CA GLY A 764 -0.01 -15.41 -13.62
C GLY A 764 -0.89 -16.18 -14.59
N LEU A 765 -1.70 -15.49 -15.41
CA LEU A 765 -2.52 -16.10 -16.45
C LEU A 765 -1.65 -16.77 -17.52
N ILE A 766 -0.59 -16.13 -17.97
CA ILE A 766 0.36 -16.70 -18.96
C ILE A 766 1.02 -17.96 -18.39
N VAL A 767 1.47 -17.92 -17.14
CA VAL A 767 2.05 -19.07 -16.45
C VAL A 767 1.04 -20.20 -16.35
N LEU A 768 -0.22 -19.92 -16.00
CA LEU A 768 -1.29 -20.89 -15.90
C LEU A 768 -1.59 -21.53 -17.26
N VAL A 769 -1.68 -20.77 -18.33
CA VAL A 769 -1.86 -21.27 -19.70
C VAL A 769 -0.69 -22.16 -20.13
N ALA A 770 0.56 -21.75 -19.84
CA ALA A 770 1.74 -22.55 -20.10
C ALA A 770 1.73 -23.90 -19.33
N CYS A 771 1.30 -23.89 -18.08
CA CYS A 771 1.11 -25.11 -17.27
C CYS A 771 0.11 -26.08 -17.91
N ILE A 772 -1.05 -25.58 -18.31
CA ILE A 772 -2.10 -26.41 -18.93
C ILE A 772 -1.59 -26.94 -20.27
N HIS A 773 -0.93 -26.12 -21.09
CA HIS A 773 -0.36 -26.54 -22.37
C HIS A 773 0.67 -27.67 -22.21
N SER A 774 1.52 -27.58 -21.20
CA SER A 774 2.51 -28.63 -20.87
C SER A 774 1.86 -29.98 -20.51
N THR A 775 0.74 -29.96 -19.81
CA THR A 775 0.02 -31.19 -19.41
C THR A 775 -0.80 -31.80 -20.54
N LEU A 776 -1.29 -31.00 -21.48
CA LEU A 776 -2.09 -31.48 -22.62
C LEU A 776 -1.26 -32.20 -23.69
N ALA A 777 0.02 -31.87 -23.83
CA ALA A 777 0.91 -32.52 -24.78
C ALA A 777 0.99 -34.06 -24.61
N SER A 778 0.89 -34.56 -23.37
CA SER A 778 0.91 -36.00 -23.07
C SER A 778 -0.35 -36.76 -23.53
N ARG A 779 -1.48 -36.06 -23.77
CA ARG A 779 -2.77 -36.64 -24.19
C ARG A 779 -2.93 -36.75 -25.69
N THR A 780 -2.05 -36.13 -26.45
CA THR A 780 -2.06 -36.20 -27.94
C THR A 780 -2.02 -37.62 -28.45
N LYS A 781 -1.25 -38.48 -27.82
CA LYS A 781 -1.19 -39.92 -28.16
C LYS A 781 -2.52 -40.67 -27.94
N GLU A 782 -3.21 -40.37 -26.82
CA GLU A 782 -4.48 -41.04 -26.50
C GLU A 782 -5.57 -40.66 -27.50
N TYR A 783 -5.63 -39.36 -27.88
CA TYR A 783 -6.55 -38.92 -28.91
C TYR A 783 -6.21 -39.48 -30.29
N ALA A 784 -4.94 -39.65 -30.62
CA ALA A 784 -4.51 -40.32 -31.86
C ALA A 784 -4.93 -41.81 -31.87
N LEU A 785 -4.81 -42.51 -30.75
CA LEU A 785 -5.27 -43.93 -30.63
C LEU A 785 -6.80 -44.06 -30.79
N ILE A 786 -7.58 -43.21 -30.14
CA ILE A 786 -9.06 -43.23 -30.28
C ILE A 786 -9.44 -42.92 -31.73
N ARG A 787 -8.72 -42.05 -32.40
CA ARG A 787 -8.93 -41.75 -33.80
C ARG A 787 -8.55 -42.91 -34.73
N ALA A 788 -7.44 -43.59 -34.41
CA ALA A 788 -7.05 -44.82 -35.12
C ALA A 788 -8.07 -45.95 -34.98
N MET A 789 -8.77 -46.02 -33.85
CA MET A 789 -9.89 -46.99 -33.63
C MET A 789 -11.22 -46.51 -34.22
N GLY A 790 -11.26 -45.45 -35.05
CA GLY A 790 -12.48 -45.00 -35.71
C GLY A 790 -13.30 -43.97 -34.96
N GLY A 791 -12.79 -43.40 -33.89
CA GLY A 791 -13.48 -42.33 -33.16
C GLY A 791 -13.66 -41.05 -34.00
N SER A 792 -14.92 -40.58 -34.07
CA SER A 792 -15.26 -39.38 -34.85
C SER A 792 -14.68 -38.09 -34.16
N ASN A 793 -14.38 -37.10 -34.97
CA ASN A 793 -13.93 -35.78 -34.46
C ASN A 793 -14.95 -35.13 -33.51
N LYS A 794 -16.24 -35.42 -33.68
CA LYS A 794 -17.31 -34.93 -32.79
C LYS A 794 -17.24 -35.59 -31.41
N LEU A 795 -17.00 -36.89 -31.37
CA LEU A 795 -16.83 -37.66 -30.12
C LEU A 795 -15.59 -37.17 -29.33
N LEU A 796 -14.47 -36.98 -30.02
CA LEU A 796 -13.23 -36.48 -29.40
C LEU A 796 -13.43 -35.11 -28.79
N ARG A 797 -14.10 -34.19 -29.51
CA ARG A 797 -14.42 -32.85 -28.96
C ARG A 797 -15.33 -32.92 -27.73
N GLN A 798 -16.29 -33.79 -27.71
CA GLN A 798 -17.20 -34.00 -26.58
C GLN A 798 -16.47 -34.56 -25.36
N ILE A 799 -15.62 -35.57 -25.53
CA ILE A 799 -14.79 -36.15 -24.46
C ILE A 799 -13.90 -35.08 -23.85
N GLN A 800 -13.16 -34.33 -24.70
CA GLN A 800 -12.26 -33.31 -24.25
C GLN A 800 -12.97 -32.16 -23.52
N ARG A 801 -14.14 -31.70 -24.06
CA ARG A 801 -14.93 -30.64 -23.39
C ARG A 801 -15.41 -31.10 -22.02
N ALA A 802 -15.93 -32.28 -21.90
CA ALA A 802 -16.38 -32.81 -20.61
C ALA A 802 -15.26 -32.88 -19.58
N GLU A 803 -14.10 -33.36 -20.02
CA GLU A 803 -12.93 -33.49 -19.19
C GLU A 803 -12.39 -32.11 -18.72
N LEU A 804 -12.22 -31.16 -19.65
CA LEU A 804 -11.73 -29.82 -19.34
C LEU A 804 -12.72 -29.02 -18.48
N TRP A 805 -14.02 -29.11 -18.77
CA TRP A 805 -15.03 -28.43 -17.98
C TRP A 805 -15.14 -29.01 -16.58
N GLY A 806 -15.10 -30.34 -16.45
CA GLY A 806 -15.12 -30.99 -15.14
C GLY A 806 -13.90 -30.64 -14.28
N MET A 807 -12.69 -30.70 -14.85
CA MET A 807 -11.47 -30.34 -14.16
C MET A 807 -11.41 -28.84 -13.84
N GLY A 808 -11.81 -27.99 -14.78
CA GLY A 808 -11.86 -26.55 -14.60
C GLY A 808 -12.87 -26.10 -13.53
N ALA A 809 -14.07 -26.70 -13.54
CA ALA A 809 -15.09 -26.42 -12.54
C ALA A 809 -14.64 -26.82 -11.13
N LEU A 810 -14.08 -28.04 -10.99
CA LEU A 810 -13.59 -28.52 -9.70
C LEU A 810 -12.42 -27.70 -9.20
N ALA A 811 -11.45 -27.39 -10.05
CA ALA A 811 -10.31 -26.54 -9.69
C ALA A 811 -10.76 -25.13 -9.30
N GLY A 812 -11.70 -24.53 -10.04
CA GLY A 812 -12.26 -23.22 -9.75
C GLY A 812 -13.05 -23.16 -8.44
N LEU A 813 -13.86 -24.19 -8.16
CA LEU A 813 -14.59 -24.34 -6.90
C LEU A 813 -13.61 -24.43 -5.70
N LEU A 814 -12.65 -25.33 -5.77
CA LEU A 814 -11.68 -25.55 -4.70
C LEU A 814 -10.81 -24.31 -4.48
N ALA A 815 -10.36 -23.67 -5.56
CA ALA A 815 -9.56 -22.47 -5.50
C ALA A 815 -10.32 -21.29 -4.88
N SER A 816 -11.59 -21.07 -5.24
CA SER A 816 -12.41 -19.98 -4.70
C SER A 816 -12.74 -20.19 -3.23
N LEU A 817 -13.03 -21.41 -2.79
CA LEU A 817 -13.24 -21.72 -1.37
C LEU A 817 -11.97 -21.48 -0.53
N CYS A 818 -10.84 -21.99 -0.99
CA CYS A 818 -9.57 -21.79 -0.27
C CYS A 818 -9.10 -20.33 -0.33
N ALA A 819 -9.32 -19.61 -1.44
CA ALA A 819 -9.03 -18.19 -1.54
C ALA A 819 -9.86 -17.38 -0.54
N SER A 820 -11.14 -17.72 -0.37
CA SER A 820 -12.00 -17.10 0.63
C SER A 820 -11.50 -17.33 2.06
N ALA A 821 -11.09 -18.56 2.39
CA ALA A 821 -10.59 -18.90 3.72
C ALA A 821 -9.22 -18.23 4.03
N ILE A 822 -8.27 -18.32 3.10
CA ILE A 822 -6.94 -17.71 3.26
C ILE A 822 -7.06 -16.17 3.24
N GLY A 823 -7.89 -15.63 2.35
CA GLY A 823 -8.14 -14.19 2.24
C GLY A 823 -8.74 -13.62 3.52
N TRP A 824 -9.70 -14.32 4.15
CA TRP A 824 -10.22 -13.95 5.46
C TRP A 824 -9.11 -13.91 6.53
N GLY A 825 -8.28 -14.94 6.59
CA GLY A 825 -7.17 -14.96 7.54
C GLY A 825 -6.15 -13.83 7.32
N LEU A 826 -5.84 -13.51 6.06
CA LEU A 826 -4.95 -12.40 5.73
C LEU A 826 -5.60 -11.04 6.06
N ALA A 827 -6.89 -10.87 5.78
CA ALA A 827 -7.63 -9.64 6.06
C ALA A 827 -7.66 -9.34 7.56
N GLU A 828 -8.00 -10.32 8.39
CA GLU A 828 -8.14 -10.19 9.84
C GLU A 828 -6.80 -10.02 10.57
N PHE A 829 -5.81 -10.89 10.26
CA PHE A 829 -4.57 -11.00 11.06
C PHE A 829 -3.37 -10.26 10.48
N VAL A 830 -3.37 -9.91 9.19
CA VAL A 830 -2.22 -9.26 8.52
C VAL A 830 -2.51 -7.82 8.12
N PHE A 831 -3.70 -7.59 7.55
CA PHE A 831 -4.09 -6.28 7.02
C PHE A 831 -5.04 -5.51 7.94
N GLU A 832 -5.63 -6.15 8.94
CA GLU A 832 -6.51 -5.56 9.96
C GLU A 832 -7.71 -4.80 9.38
N PHE A 833 -8.45 -5.44 8.44
CA PHE A 833 -9.70 -4.89 7.93
C PHE A 833 -10.82 -5.92 7.93
N GLU A 834 -12.07 -5.45 8.09
CA GLU A 834 -13.27 -6.29 8.04
C GLU A 834 -13.52 -6.77 6.61
N TRP A 835 -13.70 -8.07 6.45
CA TRP A 835 -13.90 -8.68 5.15
C TRP A 835 -15.11 -9.59 5.11
N MET A 836 -16.00 -9.36 4.13
CA MET A 836 -17.19 -10.18 3.88
C MET A 836 -17.07 -10.91 2.56
N VAL A 837 -17.14 -12.24 2.62
CA VAL A 837 -17.13 -13.10 1.42
C VAL A 837 -18.47 -13.03 0.73
N SER A 838 -18.50 -12.60 -0.53
CA SER A 838 -19.70 -12.66 -1.36
C SER A 838 -19.90 -14.08 -1.91
N PRO A 839 -21.09 -14.72 -1.75
CA PRO A 839 -21.37 -16.04 -2.32
C PRO A 839 -21.21 -16.09 -3.84
N TYR A 840 -21.42 -14.97 -4.52
CA TYR A 840 -21.22 -14.85 -5.98
C TYR A 840 -19.78 -15.12 -6.42
N PHE A 841 -18.81 -14.93 -5.52
CA PHE A 841 -17.40 -15.17 -5.83
C PHE A 841 -17.12 -16.68 -6.09
N ILE A 842 -17.80 -17.58 -5.40
CA ILE A 842 -17.66 -19.03 -5.63
C ILE A 842 -18.19 -19.40 -7.01
N ALA A 843 -19.35 -18.86 -7.40
CA ALA A 843 -19.92 -19.07 -8.73
C ALA A 843 -19.01 -18.50 -9.84
N PHE A 844 -18.45 -17.31 -9.61
CA PHE A 844 -17.45 -16.72 -10.51
C PHE A 844 -16.21 -17.61 -10.63
N GLY A 845 -15.72 -18.16 -9.52
CA GLY A 845 -14.55 -19.06 -9.50
C GLY A 845 -14.75 -20.32 -10.33
N ILE A 846 -15.92 -20.96 -10.24
CA ILE A 846 -16.29 -22.11 -11.06
C ILE A 846 -16.32 -21.75 -12.56
N GLY A 847 -16.99 -20.65 -12.91
CA GLY A 847 -17.09 -20.18 -14.29
C GLY A 847 -15.74 -19.83 -14.90
N PHE A 848 -14.92 -19.10 -14.16
CA PHE A 848 -13.58 -18.71 -14.59
C PHE A 848 -12.65 -19.92 -14.77
N GLY A 849 -12.70 -20.89 -13.85
CA GLY A 849 -11.95 -22.14 -13.98
C GLY A 849 -12.32 -22.94 -15.23
N ILE A 850 -13.61 -23.00 -15.57
CA ILE A 850 -14.10 -23.64 -16.83
C ILE A 850 -13.55 -22.90 -18.04
N VAL A 851 -13.63 -21.57 -18.07
CA VAL A 851 -13.19 -20.74 -19.20
C VAL A 851 -11.68 -20.92 -19.45
N ILE A 852 -10.87 -20.85 -18.39
CA ILE A 852 -9.40 -21.01 -18.50
C ILE A 852 -9.04 -22.42 -19.00
N ALA A 853 -9.62 -23.45 -18.41
CA ALA A 853 -9.36 -24.82 -18.83
C ALA A 853 -9.80 -25.06 -20.28
N TRP A 854 -10.93 -24.52 -20.69
CA TRP A 854 -11.42 -24.59 -22.07
C TRP A 854 -10.54 -23.84 -23.07
N ALA A 855 -10.14 -22.59 -22.74
CA ALA A 855 -9.29 -21.77 -23.62
C ALA A 855 -7.93 -22.44 -23.89
N ALA A 856 -7.29 -22.94 -22.84
CA ALA A 856 -6.01 -23.64 -22.95
C ALA A 856 -6.15 -24.96 -23.74
N GLY A 857 -7.21 -25.70 -23.49
CA GLY A 857 -7.50 -26.95 -24.21
C GLY A 857 -7.84 -26.73 -25.68
N TRP A 858 -8.52 -25.64 -26.02
CA TRP A 858 -8.88 -25.31 -27.40
C TRP A 858 -7.63 -24.98 -28.24
N LEU A 859 -6.65 -24.27 -27.66
CA LEU A 859 -5.38 -23.99 -28.33
C LEU A 859 -4.63 -25.29 -28.64
N SER A 860 -4.62 -26.24 -27.72
CA SER A 860 -3.94 -27.53 -27.90
C SER A 860 -4.66 -28.44 -28.92
N LEU A 861 -6.00 -28.52 -28.90
CA LEU A 861 -6.76 -29.39 -29.80
C LEU A 861 -6.63 -28.99 -31.29
N ARG A 862 -6.53 -27.68 -31.57
CA ARG A 862 -6.32 -27.20 -32.93
C ARG A 862 -5.05 -27.76 -33.55
N SER A 863 -3.97 -27.93 -32.78
CA SER A 863 -2.72 -28.50 -33.25
C SER A 863 -2.84 -30.01 -33.54
N VAL A 864 -3.55 -30.75 -32.69
CA VAL A 864 -3.76 -32.22 -32.82
C VAL A 864 -4.67 -32.59 -33.97
N LEU A 865 -5.76 -31.82 -34.15
CA LEU A 865 -6.73 -32.09 -35.22
C LEU A 865 -6.19 -31.78 -36.62
N LYS A 866 -5.17 -30.93 -36.75
CA LYS A 866 -4.53 -30.60 -38.00
C LYS A 866 -3.46 -31.62 -38.46
N GLN A 867 -2.96 -32.46 -37.55
CA GLN A 867 -1.93 -33.45 -37.84
C GLN A 867 -2.61 -34.78 -38.30
N SER A 868 -1.95 -35.46 -39.24
CA SER A 868 -2.42 -36.79 -39.64
C SER A 868 -2.17 -37.84 -38.54
N VAL A 869 -3.05 -38.84 -38.41
CA VAL A 869 -2.91 -39.90 -37.39
C VAL A 869 -1.55 -40.61 -37.51
N VAL A 870 -1.12 -40.85 -38.77
CA VAL A 870 0.14 -41.51 -39.06
C VAL A 870 1.35 -40.67 -38.60
N GLN A 871 1.30 -39.35 -38.82
CA GLN A 871 2.37 -38.43 -38.33
C GLN A 871 2.43 -38.38 -36.82
N THR A 872 1.27 -38.38 -36.13
CA THR A 872 1.23 -38.32 -34.67
C THR A 872 1.71 -39.63 -34.05
N LEU A 873 1.51 -40.76 -34.68
CA LEU A 873 2.01 -42.08 -34.22
C LEU A 873 3.49 -42.29 -34.57
N ARG A 874 4.02 -41.65 -35.65
CA ARG A 874 5.43 -41.75 -36.07
C ARG A 874 6.36 -40.73 -35.37
N SER A 875 5.87 -39.58 -34.95
CA SER A 875 6.70 -38.51 -34.38
C SER A 875 7.08 -38.73 -32.92
N HIS A 876 6.72 -39.93 -32.41
CA HIS A 876 6.98 -40.30 -31.02
C HIS A 876 7.32 -41.81 -30.96
#